data_eb56199e51aca3573397f5e1e701dafa
#
_entry.id   eb56199e51aca3573397f5e1e701dafa
#
_cell.length_a   1.000
_cell.length_b   1.000
_cell.length_c   1.000
_cell.angle_alpha   90.00
_cell.angle_beta   90.00
_cell.angle_gamma   90.00
#
_symmetry.space_group_name_H-M   'P 1'
#
loop_
_entity.id
_entity.type
_entity.pdbx_description
1 polymer ?
#
loop_
_entity_poly.entity_id
_entity_poly.type
_entity_poly.pdbx_seq_one_letter_code
_entity_poly.pdbx_strand_id
1 'polypeptide(L)'
;MLKTLLDRPISVTMMMLVVVVLGIVSTRLLPVSLIPDVDIPYITVQAVSSQMSAHEMDESVIKTLRQQLMQVNGVEEITTESRDGSGTIRLTFSHGSDMDYVFVEVNEKIDRCMSSLPDIDRPKVLKASATDIPAFYINMTPVEDTEEAFNQMSRFAQDVICKRLEQQEEVAMVDVSGYVDDQIMIIPDQRKLDQLGLTQAQFENIVNSSNIHLGSLTIHDGQYRYNVKFLSSVATCEDIANIWFRTGDRVMQIKDIASVEQQPAKKTGLVRSDGKRAVCMAVIKQSDARMADLRRSMDTMMGNFSYEYPEIKFTVTRDQTQLLEYSINNLVQNIVAGIILACLVIFFFMKDFRSPALVSLTMPVALIFSMAVFYVMGLSINIISLSGLLLGVGMMADNTIILVDNITGRWQRGDTLREAVIEGTKEVAGPMLSSVLTTCVVFIPLVFVSGIAGELFFDQAMAVTIVLLTSYVVTLTVIPVYYYWWYRKLPSFRANPLLERISFDEPLRRWDEKIMGWFIDHRVVAWSILAVSVVGIVVCFALMPKARLPEMTYTETIMTIDWNEQISIDENERRVVFLEDMIREKCLQTTSMVGMQRFILGHSGELGTGETSIYVSCEDMDALEEVKTVMAEAVSEKYPSAVYGFDVSGNIFDAVFADSEAPLVARIRPASLPRLEVEGLRGLLDAVRDELPGVHIEDVPVKTDALFIADPQMMTLYDVSYSELSSVLRNSLNENRLFSIVQGTRTIPVLTGDDAGSLAEILSEKFIVKDGVRIPVSELMRQTYIEDFKTVVSGAEGNYYPVSLDVDNVPEVIAAVDSVVSQDDGYEVSYSGSWFSNRKMVMEFLLVLVIAVVLLYLILASQFESLLQPVIILSEIVVDVFASLLVLWVMGLSINLMSMIGLVVISGIVINDSILKIDTINRMRKDGYALRQAVTEASSRRMKAIIMTSLTTILAVCPFLSRGNMGDDLQYPMSIVIIVGMTVGTLVSLFVLPALYYSIYRRKDSSLRSE
;
A
#
# COMPACT_ATOMS: atom_id res chain seq x y z
N MET A 1 12.62 -8.54 -47.93
CA MET A 1 12.84 -7.63 -46.82
C MET A 1 14.32 -7.55 -46.41
N LEU A 2 14.96 -8.63 -45.96
CA LEU A 2 16.36 -8.60 -45.47
C LEU A 2 17.39 -8.12 -46.51
N LYS A 3 17.27 -8.58 -47.76
CA LYS A 3 18.14 -8.13 -48.87
C LYS A 3 18.04 -6.62 -49.08
N THR A 4 16.82 -6.06 -49.04
CA THR A 4 16.57 -4.59 -49.19
C THR A 4 17.16 -3.80 -48.02
N LEU A 5 17.10 -4.31 -46.79
CA LEU A 5 17.70 -3.67 -45.62
C LEU A 5 19.23 -3.61 -45.69
N LEU A 6 19.87 -4.71 -46.13
CA LEU A 6 21.33 -4.78 -46.30
C LEU A 6 21.86 -3.82 -47.37
N ASP A 7 21.07 -3.56 -48.41
CA ASP A 7 21.43 -2.64 -49.47
C ASP A 7 21.22 -1.15 -49.12
N ARG A 8 20.52 -0.87 -47.99
CA ARG A 8 20.20 0.48 -47.50
C ARG A 8 20.60 0.74 -46.06
N PRO A 9 21.87 0.63 -45.66
CA PRO A 9 22.29 0.75 -44.26
C PRO A 9 22.00 2.13 -43.65
N ILE A 10 22.08 3.20 -44.48
CA ILE A 10 21.80 4.58 -44.03
C ILE A 10 20.32 4.71 -43.62
N SER A 11 19.39 4.13 -44.38
CA SER A 11 17.95 4.16 -44.06
C SER A 11 17.67 3.44 -42.74
N VAL A 12 18.32 2.31 -42.46
CA VAL A 12 18.20 1.57 -41.19
C VAL A 12 18.75 2.40 -40.03
N THR A 13 19.91 3.06 -40.22
CA THR A 13 20.48 3.93 -39.18
C THR A 13 19.59 5.13 -38.89
N MET A 14 19.00 5.77 -39.90
CA MET A 14 18.08 6.88 -39.71
C MET A 14 16.80 6.44 -39.00
N MET A 15 16.23 5.29 -39.37
CA MET A 15 15.07 4.74 -38.69
C MET A 15 15.38 4.43 -37.21
N MET A 16 16.55 3.81 -36.93
CA MET A 16 17.00 3.56 -35.55
C MET A 16 17.14 4.87 -34.77
N LEU A 17 17.72 5.92 -35.38
CA LEU A 17 17.89 7.23 -34.74
C LEU A 17 16.54 7.88 -34.44
N VAL A 18 15.55 7.79 -35.34
CA VAL A 18 14.18 8.27 -35.08
C VAL A 18 13.58 7.56 -33.88
N VAL A 19 13.70 6.23 -33.82
CA VAL A 19 13.19 5.42 -32.68
C VAL A 19 13.88 5.82 -31.37
N VAL A 20 15.19 6.07 -31.40
CA VAL A 20 15.95 6.52 -30.21
C VAL A 20 15.51 7.91 -29.77
N VAL A 21 15.33 8.86 -30.70
CA VAL A 21 14.84 10.20 -30.36
C VAL A 21 13.43 10.14 -29.77
N LEU A 22 12.51 9.40 -30.40
CA LEU A 22 11.16 9.22 -29.88
C LEU A 22 11.18 8.58 -28.49
N GLY A 23 11.99 7.54 -28.29
CA GLY A 23 12.11 6.89 -26.99
C GLY A 23 12.64 7.80 -25.88
N ILE A 24 13.65 8.64 -26.18
CA ILE A 24 14.17 9.63 -25.23
C ILE A 24 13.11 10.69 -24.90
N VAL A 25 12.37 11.16 -25.87
CA VAL A 25 11.24 12.10 -25.64
C VAL A 25 10.17 11.43 -24.78
N SER A 26 9.79 10.19 -25.13
CA SER A 26 8.79 9.42 -24.36
C SER A 26 9.21 9.20 -22.91
N THR A 27 10.48 8.87 -22.65
CA THR A 27 11.00 8.71 -21.28
C THR A 27 10.81 9.96 -20.43
N ARG A 28 10.89 11.15 -21.04
CA ARG A 28 10.66 12.43 -20.35
C ARG A 28 9.17 12.74 -20.13
N LEU A 29 8.28 12.15 -20.94
CA LEU A 29 6.84 12.37 -20.87
C LEU A 29 6.11 11.33 -20.01
N LEU A 30 6.72 10.15 -19.79
CA LEU A 30 6.14 9.10 -18.96
C LEU A 30 5.95 9.57 -17.52
N PRO A 31 4.80 9.26 -16.90
CA PRO A 31 4.59 9.49 -15.48
C PRO A 31 5.53 8.59 -14.66
N VAL A 32 6.04 9.13 -13.55
CA VAL A 32 6.89 8.41 -12.61
C VAL A 32 6.17 8.34 -11.28
N SER A 33 5.94 7.13 -10.79
CA SER A 33 5.22 6.83 -9.54
C SER A 33 5.90 5.70 -8.78
N LEU A 34 5.57 5.51 -7.50
CA LEU A 34 6.10 4.40 -6.71
C LEU A 34 5.49 3.08 -7.17
N ILE A 35 4.17 3.08 -7.34
CA ILE A 35 3.34 1.97 -7.84
C ILE A 35 2.51 2.45 -9.02
N PRO A 36 1.97 1.56 -9.86
CA PRO A 36 0.96 1.91 -10.86
C PRO A 36 -0.23 2.65 -10.23
N ASP A 37 -0.99 3.35 -11.04
CA ASP A 37 -2.26 3.93 -10.61
C ASP A 37 -3.29 2.80 -10.45
N VAL A 38 -3.56 2.44 -9.20
CA VAL A 38 -4.43 1.32 -8.83
C VAL A 38 -5.63 1.86 -8.07
N ASP A 39 -6.81 1.57 -8.57
CA ASP A 39 -8.04 1.82 -7.84
C ASP A 39 -8.14 0.84 -6.66
N ILE A 40 -8.12 1.37 -5.45
CA ILE A 40 -8.29 0.56 -4.25
C ILE A 40 -9.79 0.29 -4.09
N PRO A 41 -10.24 -0.98 -4.10
CA PRO A 41 -11.66 -1.30 -4.20
C PRO A 41 -12.40 -1.18 -2.86
N TYR A 42 -12.23 -0.06 -2.15
CA TYR A 42 -13.04 0.23 -0.98
C TYR A 42 -13.48 1.70 -0.90
N ILE A 43 -14.64 1.90 -0.30
CA ILE A 43 -15.21 3.21 0.04
C ILE A 43 -15.40 3.27 1.54
N THR A 44 -14.99 4.39 2.14
CA THR A 44 -15.20 4.69 3.55
C THR A 44 -16.31 5.73 3.68
N VAL A 45 -17.31 5.45 4.53
CA VAL A 45 -18.38 6.39 4.88
C VAL A 45 -18.21 6.76 6.35
N GLN A 46 -18.03 8.05 6.63
CA GLN A 46 -17.82 8.58 7.98
C GLN A 46 -19.02 9.42 8.41
N ALA A 47 -19.64 9.04 9.52
CA ALA A 47 -20.69 9.81 10.18
C ALA A 47 -20.14 10.39 11.48
N VAL A 48 -20.45 11.65 11.79
CA VAL A 48 -19.98 12.34 12.98
C VAL A 48 -21.17 12.90 13.76
N SER A 49 -21.20 12.67 15.07
CA SER A 49 -22.18 13.24 15.99
C SER A 49 -21.56 13.42 17.37
N SER A 50 -21.27 14.63 17.76
CA SER A 50 -20.59 14.95 19.04
C SER A 50 -21.39 14.59 20.31
N GLN A 51 -22.60 14.06 20.18
CA GLN A 51 -23.52 13.85 21.32
C GLN A 51 -23.89 12.38 21.54
N MET A 52 -23.36 11.44 20.75
CA MET A 52 -23.70 10.02 20.81
C MET A 52 -22.54 9.21 21.37
N SER A 53 -22.84 8.26 22.25
CA SER A 53 -21.90 7.21 22.66
C SER A 53 -21.66 6.22 21.51
N ALA A 54 -20.60 5.39 21.60
CA ALA A 54 -20.27 4.37 20.62
C ALA A 54 -21.48 3.44 20.33
N HIS A 55 -22.16 3.02 21.36
CA HIS A 55 -23.32 2.14 21.26
C HIS A 55 -24.53 2.80 20.59
N GLU A 56 -24.77 4.08 20.94
CA GLU A 56 -25.86 4.88 20.38
C GLU A 56 -25.60 5.24 18.92
N MET A 57 -24.35 5.52 18.57
CA MET A 57 -23.90 5.72 17.19
C MET A 57 -24.12 4.45 16.35
N ASP A 58 -23.76 3.27 16.88
CA ASP A 58 -23.98 2.00 16.17
C ASP A 58 -25.48 1.76 15.94
N GLU A 59 -26.32 1.83 16.99
CA GLU A 59 -27.73 1.49 16.87
C GLU A 59 -28.56 2.47 16.05
N SER A 60 -28.31 3.78 16.23
CA SER A 60 -29.17 4.83 15.67
C SER A 60 -28.73 5.28 14.28
N VAL A 61 -27.43 5.24 13.99
CA VAL A 61 -26.84 5.78 12.73
C VAL A 61 -26.24 4.67 11.89
N ILE A 62 -25.22 3.97 12.40
CA ILE A 62 -24.40 3.04 11.62
C ILE A 62 -25.18 1.83 11.16
N LYS A 63 -25.99 1.25 12.00
CA LYS A 63 -26.87 0.10 11.66
C LYS A 63 -27.83 0.44 10.51
N THR A 64 -28.41 1.64 10.52
CA THR A 64 -29.32 2.10 9.46
C THR A 64 -28.57 2.30 8.14
N LEU A 65 -27.41 2.99 8.19
CA LEU A 65 -26.55 3.17 7.02
C LEU A 65 -26.04 1.83 6.48
N ARG A 66 -25.55 0.93 7.33
CA ARG A 66 -25.05 -0.41 6.97
C ARG A 66 -26.12 -1.22 6.22
N GLN A 67 -27.34 -1.24 6.71
CA GLN A 67 -28.45 -1.97 6.04
C GLN A 67 -28.76 -1.44 4.64
N GLN A 68 -28.64 -0.15 4.40
CA GLN A 68 -28.84 0.44 3.08
C GLN A 68 -27.63 0.22 2.16
N LEU A 69 -26.42 0.33 2.70
CA LEU A 69 -25.18 0.20 1.96
C LEU A 69 -24.85 -1.25 1.58
N MET A 70 -25.30 -2.24 2.34
CA MET A 70 -25.24 -3.65 1.94
C MET A 70 -26.00 -3.96 0.64
N GLN A 71 -26.91 -3.08 0.19
CA GLN A 71 -27.64 -3.24 -1.06
C GLN A 71 -26.93 -2.64 -2.28
N VAL A 72 -25.73 -2.06 -2.10
CA VAL A 72 -24.91 -1.55 -3.20
C VAL A 72 -24.34 -2.73 -3.99
N ASN A 73 -24.31 -2.61 -5.31
CA ASN A 73 -23.84 -3.68 -6.17
C ASN A 73 -22.34 -3.92 -6.02
N GLY A 74 -21.94 -5.19 -5.92
CA GLY A 74 -20.51 -5.59 -5.88
C GLY A 74 -19.86 -5.48 -4.50
N VAL A 75 -20.60 -5.21 -3.42
CA VAL A 75 -20.05 -5.26 -2.05
C VAL A 75 -19.72 -6.70 -1.70
N GLU A 76 -18.45 -6.98 -1.38
CA GLU A 76 -17.95 -8.26 -0.91
C GLU A 76 -17.92 -8.32 0.62
N GLU A 77 -17.45 -7.26 1.27
CA GLU A 77 -17.36 -7.16 2.72
C GLU A 77 -17.80 -5.78 3.19
N ILE A 78 -18.45 -5.73 4.34
CA ILE A 78 -18.78 -4.50 5.05
C ILE A 78 -18.31 -4.64 6.49
N THR A 79 -17.49 -3.68 6.92
CA THR A 79 -17.06 -3.55 8.31
C THR A 79 -17.42 -2.17 8.82
N THR A 80 -17.89 -2.09 10.06
CA THR A 80 -18.23 -0.82 10.68
C THR A 80 -17.57 -0.71 12.04
N GLU A 81 -17.15 0.48 12.37
CA GLU A 81 -16.55 0.82 13.64
C GLU A 81 -17.25 2.06 14.20
N SER A 82 -17.83 1.94 15.38
CA SER A 82 -18.53 3.01 16.07
C SER A 82 -17.78 3.36 17.35
N ARG A 83 -17.46 4.64 17.51
CA ARG A 83 -16.82 5.25 18.68
C ARG A 83 -17.67 6.40 19.21
N ASP A 84 -17.28 6.96 20.36
CA ASP A 84 -17.94 8.15 20.86
C ASP A 84 -17.80 9.30 19.87
N GLY A 85 -18.93 9.80 19.40
CA GLY A 85 -18.98 10.95 18.49
C GLY A 85 -18.71 10.63 17.01
N SER A 86 -18.27 9.43 16.65
CA SER A 86 -18.00 9.08 15.25
C SER A 86 -18.36 7.63 14.92
N GLY A 87 -18.65 7.38 13.66
CA GLY A 87 -18.85 6.04 13.14
C GLY A 87 -18.36 5.94 11.71
N THR A 88 -17.62 4.87 11.45
CA THR A 88 -17.00 4.62 10.15
C THR A 88 -17.54 3.32 9.57
N ILE A 89 -17.91 3.34 8.28
CA ILE A 89 -18.33 2.17 7.51
C ILE A 89 -17.34 1.99 6.36
N ARG A 90 -16.70 0.86 6.31
CA ARG A 90 -15.82 0.46 5.21
C ARG A 90 -16.53 -0.58 4.34
N LEU A 91 -16.69 -0.25 3.07
CA LEU A 91 -17.27 -1.11 2.04
C LEU A 91 -16.16 -1.60 1.13
N THR A 92 -15.91 -2.89 1.09
CA THR A 92 -14.96 -3.52 0.19
C THR A 92 -15.72 -4.12 -0.99
N PHE A 93 -15.28 -3.81 -2.21
CA PHE A 93 -15.92 -4.20 -3.45
C PHE A 93 -15.12 -5.27 -4.19
N SER A 94 -15.82 -6.02 -5.05
CA SER A 94 -15.16 -6.95 -5.96
C SER A 94 -14.22 -6.22 -6.90
N HIS A 95 -13.07 -6.86 -7.17
CA HIS A 95 -12.06 -6.29 -8.06
C HIS A 95 -12.62 -6.08 -9.48
N GLY A 96 -12.26 -4.95 -10.09
CA GLY A 96 -12.77 -4.55 -11.41
C GLY A 96 -14.13 -3.86 -11.38
N SER A 97 -14.68 -3.56 -10.19
CA SER A 97 -15.84 -2.68 -10.06
C SER A 97 -15.47 -1.26 -10.49
N ASP A 98 -16.37 -0.61 -11.21
CA ASP A 98 -16.23 0.81 -11.54
C ASP A 98 -16.46 1.64 -10.27
N MET A 99 -15.35 2.04 -9.63
CA MET A 99 -15.37 2.73 -8.33
C MET A 99 -16.03 4.12 -8.40
N ASP A 100 -16.04 4.76 -9.59
CA ASP A 100 -16.74 6.05 -9.78
C ASP A 100 -18.26 5.85 -9.81
N TYR A 101 -18.73 4.80 -10.49
CA TYR A 101 -20.13 4.44 -10.47
C TYR A 101 -20.59 4.04 -9.07
N VAL A 102 -19.82 3.20 -8.40
CA VAL A 102 -20.10 2.75 -7.01
C VAL A 102 -20.13 3.93 -6.05
N PHE A 103 -19.20 4.88 -6.17
CA PHE A 103 -19.19 6.10 -5.35
C PHE A 103 -20.49 6.91 -5.49
N VAL A 104 -21.01 7.04 -6.71
CA VAL A 104 -22.31 7.71 -6.96
C VAL A 104 -23.45 6.90 -6.32
N GLU A 105 -23.45 5.56 -6.46
CA GLU A 105 -24.49 4.70 -5.88
C GLU A 105 -24.49 4.76 -4.35
N VAL A 106 -23.33 4.74 -3.70
CA VAL A 106 -23.19 4.91 -2.23
C VAL A 106 -23.76 6.25 -1.79
N ASN A 107 -23.41 7.35 -2.46
CA ASN A 107 -23.95 8.68 -2.15
C ASN A 107 -25.48 8.74 -2.30
N GLU A 108 -26.04 8.12 -3.35
CA GLU A 108 -27.49 8.05 -3.56
C GLU A 108 -28.19 7.27 -2.43
N LYS A 109 -27.61 6.17 -1.96
CA LYS A 109 -28.15 5.37 -0.84
C LYS A 109 -28.13 6.18 0.47
N ILE A 110 -27.06 6.91 0.74
CA ILE A 110 -26.95 7.79 1.91
C ILE A 110 -28.02 8.90 1.85
N ASP A 111 -28.15 9.59 0.72
CA ASP A 111 -29.14 10.66 0.58
C ASP A 111 -30.59 10.18 0.79
N ARG A 112 -30.89 8.95 0.38
CA ARG A 112 -32.20 8.32 0.62
C ARG A 112 -32.47 8.03 2.09
N CYS A 113 -31.47 7.67 2.87
CA CYS A 113 -31.67 7.31 4.27
C CYS A 113 -31.53 8.48 5.25
N MET A 114 -31.07 9.66 4.78
CA MET A 114 -30.92 10.85 5.63
C MET A 114 -32.18 11.24 6.42
N SER A 115 -33.37 11.04 5.81
CA SER A 115 -34.65 11.35 6.49
C SER A 115 -35.02 10.38 7.63
N SER A 116 -34.35 9.22 7.70
CA SER A 116 -34.56 8.21 8.75
C SER A 116 -33.46 8.23 9.81
N LEU A 117 -32.43 9.03 9.63
CA LEU A 117 -31.36 9.22 10.59
C LEU A 117 -31.72 10.32 11.61
N PRO A 118 -31.11 10.30 12.82
CA PRO A 118 -31.19 11.41 13.76
C PRO A 118 -30.68 12.72 13.11
N ASP A 119 -30.81 13.86 13.82
CA ASP A 119 -30.28 15.15 13.35
C ASP A 119 -28.75 15.17 13.45
N ILE A 120 -28.10 14.62 12.39
CA ILE A 120 -26.66 14.58 12.20
C ILE A 120 -26.29 15.26 10.89
N ASP A 121 -25.06 15.72 10.79
CA ASP A 121 -24.50 16.16 9.53
C ASP A 121 -24.47 15.01 8.51
N ARG A 122 -24.59 15.35 7.21
CA ARG A 122 -24.53 14.37 6.15
C ARG A 122 -23.22 13.57 6.22
N PRO A 123 -23.27 12.23 6.26
CA PRO A 123 -22.08 11.40 6.26
C PRO A 123 -21.14 11.71 5.08
N LYS A 124 -19.84 11.79 5.34
CA LYS A 124 -18.82 11.99 4.33
C LYS A 124 -18.53 10.65 3.66
N VAL A 125 -18.42 10.68 2.33
CA VAL A 125 -18.03 9.50 1.53
C VAL A 125 -16.66 9.74 0.96
N LEU A 126 -15.74 8.84 1.26
CA LEU A 126 -14.36 8.89 0.81
C LEU A 126 -14.08 7.66 -0.07
N LYS A 127 -13.77 7.89 -1.35
CA LYS A 127 -13.26 6.86 -2.25
C LYS A 127 -11.77 6.69 -1.93
N ALA A 128 -11.32 5.48 -1.65
CA ALA A 128 -9.90 5.25 -1.45
C ALA A 128 -9.17 5.26 -2.80
N SER A 129 -8.14 6.07 -2.88
CA SER A 129 -7.21 6.10 -4.01
C SER A 129 -5.78 6.09 -3.49
N ALA A 130 -4.90 5.42 -4.19
CA ALA A 130 -3.48 5.46 -3.91
C ALA A 130 -2.91 6.89 -4.04
N THR A 131 -3.60 7.76 -4.78
CA THR A 131 -3.23 9.19 -4.95
C THR A 131 -3.60 10.06 -3.75
N ASP A 132 -4.51 9.61 -2.87
CA ASP A 132 -4.96 10.38 -1.69
C ASP A 132 -4.01 10.24 -0.50
N ILE A 133 -3.03 9.34 -0.58
CA ILE A 133 -1.99 9.21 0.42
C ILE A 133 -1.09 10.45 0.37
N PRO A 134 -0.83 11.12 1.51
CA PRO A 134 0.01 12.31 1.52
C PRO A 134 1.39 12.07 0.93
N ALA A 135 1.81 12.95 0.03
CA ALA A 135 3.13 12.89 -0.55
C ALA A 135 4.22 13.15 0.51
N PHE A 136 3.92 13.99 1.48
CA PHE A 136 4.72 14.28 2.68
C PHE A 136 3.90 15.07 3.68
N TYR A 137 4.42 15.13 4.91
CA TYR A 137 3.85 15.96 5.97
C TYR A 137 4.78 17.15 6.26
N ILE A 138 4.19 18.32 6.53
CA ILE A 138 4.91 19.52 6.95
C ILE A 138 4.50 19.83 8.38
N ASN A 139 5.45 19.77 9.30
CA ASN A 139 5.26 20.17 10.69
C ASN A 139 5.75 21.60 10.87
N MET A 140 4.87 22.47 11.37
CA MET A 140 5.18 23.84 11.74
C MET A 140 5.30 23.94 13.25
N THR A 141 6.44 24.41 13.74
CA THR A 141 6.71 24.64 15.17
C THR A 141 7.16 26.07 15.40
N PRO A 142 6.72 26.73 16.48
CA PRO A 142 7.22 28.07 16.81
C PRO A 142 8.65 27.96 17.34
N VAL A 143 9.47 28.95 17.02
CA VAL A 143 10.83 29.05 17.58
C VAL A 143 10.77 29.30 19.07
N GLU A 144 9.91 30.26 19.51
CA GLU A 144 9.62 30.50 20.91
C GLU A 144 8.52 29.55 21.38
N ASP A 145 8.82 28.72 22.38
CA ASP A 145 7.90 27.70 22.92
C ASP A 145 6.95 28.33 23.94
N THR A 146 6.07 29.20 23.47
CA THR A 146 5.01 29.85 24.29
C THR A 146 3.63 29.53 23.70
N GLU A 147 2.62 29.43 24.55
CA GLU A 147 1.25 29.13 24.11
C GLU A 147 0.68 30.23 23.19
N GLU A 148 1.08 31.46 23.44
CA GLU A 148 0.64 32.63 22.64
C GLU A 148 1.27 32.58 21.23
N ALA A 149 2.57 32.29 21.12
CA ALA A 149 3.26 32.14 19.86
C ALA A 149 2.67 30.94 19.05
N PHE A 150 2.37 29.83 19.72
CA PHE A 150 1.72 28.68 19.11
C PHE A 150 0.32 29.01 18.55
N ASN A 151 -0.52 29.72 19.35
CA ASN A 151 -1.86 30.10 18.92
C ASN A 151 -1.83 31.06 17.71
N GLN A 152 -0.90 32.02 17.69
CA GLN A 152 -0.71 32.92 16.54
C GLN A 152 -0.23 32.14 15.29
N MET A 153 0.77 31.25 15.43
CA MET A 153 1.24 30.38 14.37
C MET A 153 0.13 29.47 13.84
N SER A 154 -0.69 28.89 14.72
CA SER A 154 -1.80 27.99 14.37
C SER A 154 -2.84 28.69 13.47
N ARG A 155 -3.22 29.93 13.81
CA ARG A 155 -4.10 30.75 12.96
C ARG A 155 -3.46 31.07 11.62
N PHE A 156 -2.19 31.46 11.63
CA PHE A 156 -1.41 31.77 10.43
C PHE A 156 -1.26 30.54 9.50
N ALA A 157 -1.08 29.35 10.08
CA ALA A 157 -1.01 28.10 9.35
C ALA A 157 -2.26 27.86 8.47
N GLN A 158 -3.46 28.03 9.04
CA GLN A 158 -4.73 27.84 8.32
C GLN A 158 -5.02 28.95 7.32
N ASP A 159 -4.82 30.22 7.71
CA ASP A 159 -5.27 31.36 6.92
C ASP A 159 -4.33 31.67 5.75
N VAL A 160 -3.05 31.37 5.89
CA VAL A 160 -2.01 31.79 4.94
C VAL A 160 -1.25 30.61 4.35
N ILE A 161 -0.60 29.80 5.19
CA ILE A 161 0.32 28.76 4.70
C ILE A 161 -0.43 27.68 3.93
N CYS A 162 -1.51 27.13 4.50
CA CYS A 162 -2.34 26.10 3.87
C CYS A 162 -2.82 26.58 2.48
N LYS A 163 -3.34 27.80 2.38
CA LYS A 163 -3.84 28.36 1.12
C LYS A 163 -2.75 28.62 0.09
N ARG A 164 -1.55 29.02 0.53
CA ARG A 164 -0.40 29.21 -0.37
C ARG A 164 0.12 27.89 -0.92
N LEU A 165 0.05 26.82 -0.11
CA LEU A 165 0.38 25.47 -0.55
C LEU A 165 -0.66 24.95 -1.56
N GLU A 166 -1.95 25.14 -1.29
CA GLU A 166 -3.05 24.73 -2.19
C GLU A 166 -3.09 25.49 -3.53
N GLN A 167 -2.42 26.65 -3.62
CA GLN A 167 -2.30 27.39 -4.88
C GLN A 167 -1.28 26.79 -5.85
N GLN A 168 -0.47 25.81 -5.43
CA GLN A 168 0.45 25.14 -6.32
C GLN A 168 -0.31 24.20 -7.26
N GLU A 169 0.10 24.17 -8.53
CA GLU A 169 -0.54 23.36 -9.58
C GLU A 169 -0.45 21.85 -9.26
N GLU A 170 0.61 21.44 -8.55
CA GLU A 170 0.88 20.06 -8.21
C GLU A 170 0.14 19.57 -6.95
N VAL A 171 -0.49 20.48 -6.18
CA VAL A 171 -1.17 20.17 -4.92
C VAL A 171 -2.68 20.06 -5.13
N ALA A 172 -3.27 18.93 -4.76
CA ALA A 172 -4.71 18.73 -4.79
C ALA A 172 -5.40 19.33 -3.56
N MET A 173 -4.81 19.09 -2.38
CA MET A 173 -5.36 19.51 -1.10
C MET A 173 -4.25 19.51 -0.04
N VAL A 174 -4.42 20.34 0.98
CA VAL A 174 -3.62 20.31 2.22
C VAL A 174 -4.53 20.02 3.38
N ASP A 175 -4.39 18.86 3.99
CA ASP A 175 -5.15 18.44 5.15
C ASP A 175 -4.40 18.79 6.45
N VAL A 176 -5.05 19.45 7.40
CA VAL A 176 -4.37 20.09 8.54
C VAL A 176 -4.92 19.56 9.87
N SER A 177 -4.00 19.21 10.79
CA SER A 177 -4.35 18.84 12.17
C SER A 177 -3.41 19.49 13.19
N GLY A 178 -3.78 19.44 14.48
CA GLY A 178 -3.01 20.02 15.57
C GLY A 178 -3.20 21.53 15.73
N TYR A 179 -4.07 22.14 14.95
CA TYR A 179 -4.39 23.56 15.09
C TYR A 179 -5.41 23.82 16.21
N VAL A 180 -5.43 25.05 16.68
CA VAL A 180 -6.36 25.53 17.71
C VAL A 180 -7.46 26.37 17.06
N ASP A 181 -8.72 25.95 17.22
CA ASP A 181 -9.87 26.75 16.84
C ASP A 181 -10.16 27.81 17.88
N ASP A 182 -10.77 28.91 17.44
CA ASP A 182 -11.33 29.92 18.32
C ASP A 182 -12.82 29.64 18.58
N GLN A 183 -13.29 29.97 19.78
CA GLN A 183 -14.70 30.00 20.16
C GLN A 183 -15.03 31.28 20.90
N ILE A 184 -16.28 31.71 20.81
CA ILE A 184 -16.76 32.79 21.63
C ILE A 184 -17.55 32.19 22.78
N MET A 185 -17.08 32.47 24.00
CA MET A 185 -17.73 32.04 25.23
C MET A 185 -18.50 33.16 25.86
N ILE A 186 -19.78 32.91 26.14
CA ILE A 186 -20.64 33.79 26.89
C ILE A 186 -20.80 33.18 28.29
N ILE A 187 -20.24 33.83 29.31
CA ILE A 187 -20.28 33.37 30.71
C ILE A 187 -21.28 34.25 31.46
N PRO A 188 -22.49 33.76 31.73
CA PRO A 188 -23.50 34.55 32.47
C PRO A 188 -23.16 34.64 33.96
N ASP A 189 -23.37 35.78 34.55
CA ASP A 189 -23.32 35.96 36.03
C ASP A 189 -24.63 35.41 36.62
N GLN A 190 -24.59 34.23 37.19
CA GLN A 190 -25.76 33.55 37.74
C GLN A 190 -26.48 34.36 38.81
N ARG A 191 -25.75 35.12 39.65
CA ARG A 191 -26.33 35.97 40.69
C ARG A 191 -27.17 37.11 40.10
N LYS A 192 -26.70 37.68 38.97
CA LYS A 192 -27.45 38.75 38.29
C LYS A 192 -28.67 38.19 37.56
N LEU A 193 -28.56 37.03 36.94
CA LEU A 193 -29.72 36.33 36.34
C LEU A 193 -30.80 36.06 37.39
N ASP A 194 -30.44 35.51 38.54
CA ASP A 194 -31.36 35.27 39.66
C ASP A 194 -32.04 36.52 40.16
N GLN A 195 -31.29 37.63 40.32
CA GLN A 195 -31.84 38.93 40.75
C GLN A 195 -32.83 39.52 39.74
N LEU A 196 -32.68 39.22 38.49
CA LEU A 196 -33.57 39.66 37.40
C LEU A 196 -34.72 38.68 37.14
N GLY A 197 -34.74 37.53 37.80
CA GLY A 197 -35.72 36.46 37.59
C GLY A 197 -35.64 35.82 36.19
N LEU A 198 -34.46 35.89 35.57
CA LEU A 198 -34.19 35.28 34.24
C LEU A 198 -33.72 33.87 34.43
N THR A 199 -34.37 32.93 33.73
CA THR A 199 -33.86 31.56 33.62
C THR A 199 -32.77 31.48 32.56
N GLN A 200 -31.92 30.48 32.65
CA GLN A 200 -30.87 30.18 31.65
C GLN A 200 -31.45 30.07 30.23
N ALA A 201 -32.55 29.32 30.06
CA ALA A 201 -33.20 29.18 28.75
C ALA A 201 -33.72 30.51 28.19
N GLN A 202 -34.22 31.43 29.07
CA GLN A 202 -34.63 32.77 28.63
C GLN A 202 -33.43 33.60 28.18
N PHE A 203 -32.29 33.50 28.89
CA PHE A 203 -31.04 34.15 28.53
C PHE A 203 -30.56 33.66 27.15
N GLU A 204 -30.51 32.35 26.94
CA GLU A 204 -30.14 31.75 25.67
C GLU A 204 -31.05 32.19 24.51
N ASN A 205 -32.35 32.21 24.75
CA ASN A 205 -33.33 32.70 23.78
C ASN A 205 -33.13 34.19 23.42
N ILE A 206 -32.72 35.01 24.37
CA ILE A 206 -32.42 36.45 24.12
C ILE A 206 -31.24 36.55 23.15
N VAL A 207 -30.16 35.77 23.40
CA VAL A 207 -28.96 35.77 22.55
C VAL A 207 -29.29 35.21 21.18
N ASN A 208 -29.98 34.07 21.09
CA ASN A 208 -30.36 33.43 19.82
C ASN A 208 -31.29 34.29 18.97
N SER A 209 -32.27 34.95 19.58
CA SER A 209 -33.23 35.79 18.87
C SER A 209 -32.63 37.08 18.30
N SER A 210 -31.44 37.45 18.75
CA SER A 210 -30.72 38.63 18.26
C SER A 210 -29.87 38.36 17.02
N ASN A 211 -29.64 37.12 16.65
CA ASN A 211 -28.92 36.71 15.44
C ASN A 211 -29.93 36.26 14.37
N ILE A 212 -30.59 37.20 13.72
CA ILE A 212 -31.57 36.89 12.69
C ILE A 212 -31.06 37.26 11.30
N HIS A 213 -31.01 36.25 10.43
CA HIS A 213 -30.82 36.44 9.00
C HIS A 213 -32.16 36.34 8.26
N LEU A 214 -32.78 37.51 8.01
CA LEU A 214 -33.89 37.54 7.06
C LEU A 214 -33.32 37.55 5.64
N GLY A 215 -33.72 36.57 4.83
CA GLY A 215 -33.34 36.48 3.44
C GLY A 215 -33.70 37.74 2.65
N SER A 216 -33.25 37.84 1.44
CA SER A 216 -33.54 38.97 0.54
C SER A 216 -35.05 39.10 0.28
N LEU A 217 -35.69 40.07 0.85
CA LEU A 217 -37.10 40.45 0.57
C LEU A 217 -37.13 41.48 -0.55
N THR A 218 -38.04 41.34 -1.47
CA THR A 218 -38.22 42.32 -2.57
C THR A 218 -39.53 43.04 -2.41
N ILE A 219 -39.48 44.35 -2.38
CA ILE A 219 -40.68 45.20 -2.33
C ILE A 219 -40.78 46.03 -3.61
N HIS A 220 -41.97 46.17 -4.14
CA HIS A 220 -42.28 47.08 -5.25
C HIS A 220 -42.85 48.36 -4.67
N ASP A 221 -42.21 49.49 -4.97
CA ASP A 221 -42.72 50.84 -4.62
C ASP A 221 -42.82 51.69 -5.89
N GLY A 222 -44.00 51.80 -6.40
CA GLY A 222 -44.26 52.46 -7.68
C GLY A 222 -43.58 51.78 -8.86
N GLN A 223 -42.65 52.48 -9.52
CA GLN A 223 -41.87 51.96 -10.64
C GLN A 223 -40.56 51.25 -10.23
N TYR A 224 -40.24 51.27 -8.95
CA TYR A 224 -38.99 50.80 -8.42
C TYR A 224 -39.17 49.45 -7.69
N ARG A 225 -38.16 48.62 -7.81
CA ARG A 225 -38.05 47.36 -7.09
C ARG A 225 -36.85 47.45 -6.13
N TYR A 226 -37.11 47.37 -4.83
CA TYR A 226 -36.07 47.43 -3.80
C TYR A 226 -35.84 46.04 -3.22
N ASN A 227 -34.56 45.64 -3.12
CA ASN A 227 -34.20 44.51 -2.29
C ASN A 227 -33.97 44.98 -0.85
N VAL A 228 -34.88 44.59 0.02
CA VAL A 228 -34.79 44.93 1.45
C VAL A 228 -33.90 43.89 2.12
N LYS A 229 -32.78 44.32 2.65
CA LYS A 229 -31.90 43.51 3.51
C LYS A 229 -32.12 43.90 4.96
N PHE A 230 -32.33 42.93 5.84
CA PHE A 230 -32.40 43.13 7.26
C PHE A 230 -31.03 42.75 7.84
N LEU A 231 -30.33 43.68 8.44
CA LEU A 231 -29.01 43.50 9.03
C LEU A 231 -29.18 43.47 10.55
N SER A 232 -29.44 42.29 11.11
CA SER A 232 -29.35 42.03 12.55
C SER A 232 -28.45 40.81 12.76
N SER A 233 -27.30 40.75 12.01
CA SER A 233 -26.33 39.70 12.20
C SER A 233 -25.23 40.14 13.16
N VAL A 234 -24.98 39.31 14.12
CA VAL A 234 -23.88 39.43 15.07
C VAL A 234 -22.61 38.91 14.40
N ALA A 235 -21.55 39.69 14.36
CA ALA A 235 -20.30 39.30 13.69
C ALA A 235 -19.07 39.30 14.63
N THR A 236 -19.16 39.97 15.78
CA THR A 236 -18.04 40.11 16.73
C THR A 236 -18.48 39.90 18.19
N CYS A 237 -17.52 39.65 19.08
CA CYS A 237 -17.76 39.60 20.52
C CYS A 237 -18.41 40.89 21.03
N GLU A 238 -18.03 42.04 20.48
CA GLU A 238 -18.57 43.36 20.89
C GLU A 238 -20.03 43.49 20.47
N ASP A 239 -20.43 42.97 19.30
CA ASP A 239 -21.83 42.93 18.89
C ASP A 239 -22.67 42.10 19.86
N ILE A 240 -22.18 40.93 20.28
CA ILE A 240 -22.85 40.05 21.26
C ILE A 240 -22.98 40.79 22.60
N ALA A 241 -21.91 41.40 23.08
CA ALA A 241 -21.86 42.10 24.35
C ALA A 241 -22.85 43.28 24.38
N ASN A 242 -23.06 43.93 23.23
CA ASN A 242 -23.95 45.11 23.10
C ASN A 242 -25.41 44.74 22.71
N ILE A 243 -25.80 43.47 22.65
CA ILE A 243 -27.20 43.07 22.43
C ILE A 243 -28.09 43.65 23.51
N TRP A 244 -29.13 44.41 23.12
CA TRP A 244 -30.11 44.98 23.99
C TRP A 244 -31.27 44.00 24.26
N PHE A 245 -31.66 43.85 25.51
CA PHE A 245 -32.84 43.09 25.90
C PHE A 245 -33.64 43.80 26.98
N ARG A 246 -34.91 43.42 27.09
CA ARG A 246 -35.81 43.97 28.12
C ARG A 246 -36.27 42.87 29.08
N THR A 247 -36.12 43.12 30.38
CA THR A 247 -36.68 42.25 31.41
C THR A 247 -37.51 43.09 32.39
N GLY A 248 -38.82 42.85 32.46
CA GLY A 248 -39.74 43.71 33.15
C GLY A 248 -39.74 45.16 32.63
N ASP A 249 -39.45 46.13 33.50
CA ASP A 249 -39.34 47.52 33.14
C ASP A 249 -37.90 48.00 32.84
N ARG A 250 -36.92 47.12 32.90
CA ARG A 250 -35.50 47.46 32.69
C ARG A 250 -35.03 47.08 31.26
N VAL A 251 -34.27 47.96 30.64
CA VAL A 251 -33.57 47.75 29.40
C VAL A 251 -32.09 47.67 29.72
N MET A 252 -31.43 46.56 29.33
CA MET A 252 -30.04 46.26 29.68
C MET A 252 -29.32 45.70 28.46
N GLN A 253 -27.99 45.58 28.54
CA GLN A 253 -27.17 44.90 27.56
C GLN A 253 -26.62 43.58 28.12
N ILE A 254 -26.22 42.65 27.20
CA ILE A 254 -25.67 41.35 27.62
C ILE A 254 -24.43 41.54 28.49
N LYS A 255 -23.54 42.48 28.17
CA LYS A 255 -22.35 42.81 28.99
C LYS A 255 -22.65 43.20 30.44
N ASP A 256 -23.88 43.63 30.76
CA ASP A 256 -24.25 43.96 32.13
C ASP A 256 -24.48 42.71 33.00
N ILE A 257 -24.77 41.57 32.38
CA ILE A 257 -25.13 40.32 33.04
C ILE A 257 -24.26 39.12 32.66
N ALA A 258 -23.40 39.24 31.62
CA ALA A 258 -22.50 38.18 31.17
C ALA A 258 -21.16 38.79 30.69
N SER A 259 -20.07 38.03 30.79
CA SER A 259 -18.82 38.30 30.04
C SER A 259 -18.87 37.61 28.68
N VAL A 260 -18.31 38.24 27.64
CA VAL A 260 -18.23 37.73 26.27
C VAL A 260 -16.77 37.80 25.85
N GLU A 261 -16.16 36.67 25.68
CA GLU A 261 -14.73 36.57 25.41
C GLU A 261 -14.46 35.57 24.26
N GLN A 262 -13.52 35.94 23.41
CA GLN A 262 -13.01 34.97 22.42
C GLN A 262 -11.83 34.22 23.06
N GLN A 263 -11.93 32.92 23.12
CA GLN A 263 -10.93 32.06 23.72
C GLN A 263 -10.64 30.85 22.84
N PRO A 264 -9.48 30.18 22.98
CA PRO A 264 -9.21 28.91 22.31
C PRO A 264 -10.28 27.87 22.67
N ALA A 265 -10.68 27.07 21.69
CA ALA A 265 -11.58 25.94 21.92
C ALA A 265 -10.90 24.88 22.80
N LYS A 266 -11.71 24.09 23.50
CA LYS A 266 -11.25 22.98 24.34
C LYS A 266 -10.41 22.01 23.53
N LYS A 267 -9.24 21.64 24.02
CA LYS A 267 -8.32 20.72 23.34
C LYS A 267 -8.92 19.31 23.33
N THR A 268 -9.11 18.72 22.17
CA THR A 268 -9.48 17.31 21.99
C THR A 268 -8.34 16.47 21.48
N GLY A 269 -7.35 17.09 20.87
CA GLY A 269 -6.12 16.51 20.37
C GLY A 269 -5.09 17.57 20.07
N LEU A 270 -3.85 17.16 19.91
CA LEU A 270 -2.72 18.01 19.57
C LEU A 270 -1.66 17.23 18.79
N VAL A 271 -0.76 17.95 18.13
CA VAL A 271 0.41 17.39 17.45
C VAL A 271 1.68 17.94 18.08
N ARG A 272 2.69 17.10 18.21
CA ARG A 272 4.02 17.48 18.66
C ARG A 272 5.04 17.05 17.60
N SER A 273 6.09 17.83 17.42
CA SER A 273 7.22 17.52 16.52
C SER A 273 8.52 17.91 17.20
N ASP A 274 9.46 16.98 17.28
CA ASP A 274 10.77 17.17 17.90
C ASP A 274 10.68 17.75 19.34
N GLY A 275 9.69 17.31 20.12
CA GLY A 275 9.48 17.73 21.50
C GLY A 275 8.74 19.06 21.68
N LYS A 276 8.26 19.73 20.61
CA LYS A 276 7.48 20.97 20.66
C LYS A 276 6.07 20.77 20.10
N ARG A 277 5.12 21.59 20.52
CA ARG A 277 3.80 21.64 19.89
C ARG A 277 3.92 22.08 18.43
N ALA A 278 3.17 21.40 17.56
CA ALA A 278 3.23 21.60 16.12
C ALA A 278 1.83 21.66 15.48
N VAL A 279 1.74 22.32 14.34
CA VAL A 279 0.63 22.15 13.40
C VAL A 279 1.15 21.26 12.27
N CYS A 280 0.44 20.16 11.99
CA CYS A 280 0.81 19.18 10.96
C CYS A 280 -0.08 19.36 9.73
N MET A 281 0.53 19.47 8.57
CA MET A 281 -0.11 19.58 7.26
C MET A 281 0.25 18.37 6.40
N ALA A 282 -0.73 17.57 6.03
CA ALA A 282 -0.59 16.49 5.07
C ALA A 282 -0.81 17.03 3.66
N VAL A 283 0.21 16.98 2.81
CA VAL A 283 0.15 17.50 1.43
C VAL A 283 -0.20 16.37 0.47
N ILE A 284 -1.34 16.50 -0.21
CA ILE A 284 -1.86 15.53 -1.16
C ILE A 284 -1.58 16.03 -2.57
N LYS A 285 -1.00 15.14 -3.37
CA LYS A 285 -0.60 15.42 -4.75
C LYS A 285 -1.81 15.40 -5.70
N GLN A 286 -1.83 16.32 -6.66
CA GLN A 286 -2.76 16.25 -7.80
C GLN A 286 -2.51 14.96 -8.61
N SER A 287 -3.57 14.28 -9.05
CA SER A 287 -3.48 12.96 -9.68
C SER A 287 -2.57 12.93 -10.91
N ASP A 288 -2.61 13.97 -11.75
CA ASP A 288 -1.83 14.12 -12.98
C ASP A 288 -0.44 14.77 -12.77
N ALA A 289 -0.16 15.34 -11.59
CA ALA A 289 1.14 15.95 -11.28
C ALA A 289 2.22 14.89 -11.05
N ARG A 290 3.47 15.23 -11.38
CA ARG A 290 4.63 14.38 -11.12
C ARG A 290 5.19 14.63 -9.73
N MET A 291 5.55 13.56 -9.01
CA MET A 291 6.19 13.68 -7.68
C MET A 291 7.44 14.58 -7.69
N ALA A 292 8.27 14.49 -8.73
CA ALA A 292 9.50 15.31 -8.85
C ALA A 292 9.22 16.80 -9.08
N ASP A 293 8.09 17.15 -9.71
CA ASP A 293 7.69 18.54 -9.89
C ASP A 293 7.13 19.09 -8.59
N LEU A 294 6.25 18.32 -7.90
CA LEU A 294 5.78 18.63 -6.56
C LEU A 294 6.96 18.86 -5.59
N ARG A 295 7.96 17.96 -5.58
CA ARG A 295 9.14 18.11 -4.71
C ARG A 295 9.87 19.43 -4.94
N ARG A 296 10.17 19.76 -6.21
CA ARG A 296 10.86 21.01 -6.57
C ARG A 296 10.07 22.26 -6.19
N SER A 297 8.75 22.23 -6.43
CA SER A 297 7.83 23.29 -6.04
C SER A 297 7.86 23.51 -4.52
N MET A 298 7.77 22.39 -3.76
CA MET A 298 7.77 22.42 -2.31
C MET A 298 9.11 22.84 -1.70
N ASP A 299 10.25 22.33 -2.19
CA ASP A 299 11.58 22.75 -1.73
C ASP A 299 11.77 24.26 -1.90
N THR A 300 11.30 24.80 -3.04
CA THR A 300 11.33 26.24 -3.31
C THR A 300 10.45 27.00 -2.32
N MET A 301 9.23 26.51 -2.06
CA MET A 301 8.31 27.13 -1.12
C MET A 301 8.80 27.06 0.33
N MET A 302 9.33 25.91 0.77
CA MET A 302 9.89 25.77 2.11
C MET A 302 11.08 26.71 2.32
N GLY A 303 11.95 26.87 1.30
CA GLY A 303 13.01 27.88 1.32
C GLY A 303 12.48 29.30 1.46
N ASN A 304 11.44 29.65 0.72
CA ASN A 304 10.80 30.97 0.79
C ASN A 304 10.12 31.18 2.16
N PHE A 305 9.38 30.20 2.68
CA PHE A 305 8.71 30.30 3.99
C PHE A 305 9.74 30.45 5.13
N SER A 306 10.83 29.68 5.11
CA SER A 306 11.88 29.81 6.12
C SER A 306 12.58 31.18 6.09
N TYR A 307 12.65 31.83 4.92
CA TYR A 307 13.17 33.18 4.80
C TYR A 307 12.15 34.25 5.19
N GLU A 308 10.89 34.11 4.79
CA GLU A 308 9.82 35.09 5.07
C GLU A 308 9.37 35.05 6.53
N TYR A 309 9.41 33.87 7.17
CA TYR A 309 8.89 33.63 8.53
C TYR A 309 9.93 32.96 9.44
N PRO A 310 11.00 33.67 9.83
CA PRO A 310 12.09 33.10 10.63
C PRO A 310 11.68 32.70 12.06
N GLU A 311 10.53 33.15 12.52
CA GLU A 311 9.92 32.79 13.82
C GLU A 311 9.23 31.40 13.81
N ILE A 312 9.09 30.76 12.62
CA ILE A 312 8.47 29.45 12.44
C ILE A 312 9.49 28.49 11.86
N LYS A 313 9.66 27.33 12.48
CA LYS A 313 10.46 26.24 11.91
C LYS A 313 9.52 25.31 11.12
N PHE A 314 9.87 25.06 9.87
CA PHE A 314 9.19 24.08 9.00
C PHE A 314 10.03 22.81 8.90
N THR A 315 9.43 21.67 9.18
CA THR A 315 10.08 20.34 9.11
C THR A 315 9.25 19.44 8.22
N VAL A 316 9.86 18.85 7.19
CA VAL A 316 9.20 17.85 6.33
C VAL A 316 9.44 16.46 6.91
N THR A 317 8.38 15.68 7.05
CA THR A 317 8.42 14.31 7.58
C THR A 317 7.66 13.36 6.66
N ARG A 318 7.92 12.05 6.75
CA ARG A 318 7.27 11.00 5.94
C ARG A 318 7.29 11.33 4.45
N ASP A 319 8.45 11.67 3.92
CA ASP A 319 8.60 12.17 2.55
C ASP A 319 8.62 11.03 1.52
N GLN A 320 7.46 10.75 0.92
CA GLN A 320 7.30 9.75 -0.13
C GLN A 320 8.09 10.11 -1.41
N THR A 321 8.36 11.40 -1.64
CA THR A 321 9.07 11.85 -2.84
C THR A 321 10.55 11.47 -2.78
N GLN A 322 11.16 11.54 -1.60
CA GLN A 322 12.53 11.08 -1.35
C GLN A 322 12.65 9.57 -1.53
N LEU A 323 11.70 8.83 -0.95
CA LEU A 323 11.64 7.37 -1.08
C LEU A 323 11.52 6.95 -2.55
N LEU A 324 10.66 7.63 -3.31
CA LEU A 324 10.50 7.39 -4.75
C LEU A 324 11.79 7.66 -5.51
N GLU A 325 12.40 8.83 -5.32
CA GLU A 325 13.62 9.23 -6.03
C GLU A 325 14.76 8.25 -5.75
N TYR A 326 14.94 7.88 -4.48
CA TYR A 326 15.97 6.93 -4.07
C TYR A 326 15.73 5.55 -4.69
N SER A 327 14.50 5.02 -4.62
CA SER A 327 14.16 3.70 -5.17
C SER A 327 14.31 3.65 -6.69
N ILE A 328 13.80 4.65 -7.42
CA ILE A 328 13.91 4.71 -8.88
C ILE A 328 15.36 4.85 -9.32
N ASN A 329 16.15 5.74 -8.70
CA ASN A 329 17.55 5.93 -9.02
C ASN A 329 18.36 4.65 -8.79
N ASN A 330 18.09 3.93 -7.70
CA ASN A 330 18.75 2.67 -7.39
C ASN A 330 18.42 1.59 -8.42
N LEU A 331 17.14 1.45 -8.78
CA LEU A 331 16.70 0.51 -9.82
C LEU A 331 17.34 0.83 -11.19
N VAL A 332 17.41 2.11 -11.56
CA VAL A 332 18.08 2.52 -12.81
C VAL A 332 19.58 2.22 -12.75
N GLN A 333 20.25 2.45 -11.62
CA GLN A 333 21.66 2.06 -11.44
C GLN A 333 21.84 0.55 -11.55
N ASN A 334 20.94 -0.25 -10.97
CA ASN A 334 20.96 -1.71 -11.06
C ASN A 334 20.74 -2.19 -12.50
N ILE A 335 19.84 -1.57 -13.28
CA ILE A 335 19.66 -1.84 -14.71
C ILE A 335 20.97 -1.56 -15.48
N VAL A 336 21.61 -0.42 -15.25
CA VAL A 336 22.87 -0.05 -15.91
C VAL A 336 23.98 -1.02 -15.51
N ALA A 337 24.11 -1.36 -14.23
CA ALA A 337 25.08 -2.34 -13.75
C ALA A 337 24.84 -3.73 -14.37
N GLY A 338 23.59 -4.16 -14.46
CA GLY A 338 23.19 -5.42 -15.12
C GLY A 338 23.59 -5.45 -16.60
N ILE A 339 23.34 -4.36 -17.34
CA ILE A 339 23.76 -4.24 -18.75
C ILE A 339 25.30 -4.34 -18.88
N ILE A 340 26.03 -3.65 -18.01
CA ILE A 340 27.52 -3.67 -18.02
C ILE A 340 28.01 -5.09 -17.73
N LEU A 341 27.47 -5.79 -16.74
CA LEU A 341 27.83 -7.16 -16.39
C LEU A 341 27.51 -8.13 -17.54
N ALA A 342 26.31 -8.01 -18.14
CA ALA A 342 25.93 -8.78 -19.31
C ALA A 342 26.88 -8.59 -20.49
N CYS A 343 27.23 -7.34 -20.79
CA CYS A 343 28.20 -7.01 -21.85
C CYS A 343 29.58 -7.62 -21.56
N LEU A 344 30.01 -7.61 -20.29
CA LEU A 344 31.30 -8.19 -19.90
C LEU A 344 31.33 -9.69 -20.14
N VAL A 345 30.26 -10.43 -19.85
CA VAL A 345 30.15 -11.86 -20.16
C VAL A 345 30.30 -12.11 -21.66
N ILE A 346 29.57 -11.34 -22.47
CA ILE A 346 29.58 -11.51 -23.93
C ILE A 346 30.98 -11.25 -24.47
N PHE A 347 31.69 -10.24 -23.97
CA PHE A 347 33.10 -10.00 -24.35
C PHE A 347 34.01 -11.18 -24.00
N PHE A 348 33.74 -11.86 -22.88
CA PHE A 348 34.56 -12.98 -22.43
C PHE A 348 34.37 -14.27 -23.26
N PHE A 349 33.15 -14.52 -23.74
CA PHE A 349 32.82 -15.71 -24.50
C PHE A 349 33.00 -15.56 -26.01
N MET A 350 32.95 -14.33 -26.54
CA MET A 350 33.16 -14.10 -27.98
C MET A 350 34.63 -13.93 -28.34
N LYS A 351 35.04 -14.46 -29.49
CA LYS A 351 36.43 -14.49 -29.94
C LYS A 351 36.89 -13.20 -30.66
N ASP A 352 36.04 -12.19 -30.71
CA ASP A 352 36.34 -10.90 -31.33
C ASP A 352 35.71 -9.74 -30.49
N PHE A 353 36.13 -8.50 -30.78
CA PHE A 353 35.65 -7.30 -30.10
C PHE A 353 34.41 -6.67 -30.78
N ARG A 354 34.14 -7.03 -32.06
CA ARG A 354 33.09 -6.37 -32.85
C ARG A 354 31.72 -6.97 -32.56
N SER A 355 31.66 -8.29 -32.45
CA SER A 355 30.40 -8.97 -32.11
C SER A 355 29.84 -8.55 -30.73
N PRO A 356 30.64 -8.57 -29.63
CA PRO A 356 30.19 -8.03 -28.34
C PRO A 356 29.75 -6.58 -28.41
N ALA A 357 30.49 -5.71 -29.12
CA ALA A 357 30.13 -4.31 -29.28
C ALA A 357 28.79 -4.12 -30.01
N LEU A 358 28.45 -4.99 -30.98
CA LEU A 358 27.12 -4.98 -31.62
C LEU A 358 26.01 -5.37 -30.65
N VAL A 359 26.22 -6.43 -29.86
CA VAL A 359 25.25 -6.85 -28.85
C VAL A 359 25.05 -5.76 -27.81
N SER A 360 26.15 -5.17 -27.30
CA SER A 360 26.10 -4.08 -26.32
C SER A 360 25.38 -2.83 -26.83
N LEU A 361 25.41 -2.56 -28.15
CA LEU A 361 24.69 -1.44 -28.76
C LEU A 361 23.18 -1.70 -28.85
N THR A 362 22.77 -2.94 -29.10
CA THR A 362 21.36 -3.24 -29.30
C THR A 362 20.54 -3.24 -28.02
N MET A 363 21.11 -3.55 -26.86
CA MET A 363 20.43 -3.52 -25.57
C MET A 363 19.89 -2.13 -25.23
N PRO A 364 20.69 -1.05 -25.19
CA PRO A 364 20.15 0.30 -24.91
C PRO A 364 19.14 0.76 -25.96
N VAL A 365 19.35 0.41 -27.24
CA VAL A 365 18.40 0.79 -28.33
C VAL A 365 17.04 0.11 -28.14
N ALA A 366 17.02 -1.18 -27.79
CA ALA A 366 15.78 -1.90 -27.53
C ALA A 366 15.08 -1.36 -26.28
N LEU A 367 15.84 -1.04 -25.21
CA LEU A 367 15.30 -0.44 -23.99
C LEU A 367 14.66 0.93 -24.27
N ILE A 368 15.35 1.82 -24.98
CA ILE A 368 14.83 3.13 -25.35
C ILE A 368 13.59 3.00 -26.26
N PHE A 369 13.58 2.01 -27.16
CA PHE A 369 12.41 1.72 -27.98
C PHE A 369 11.24 1.24 -27.11
N SER A 370 11.50 0.43 -26.11
CA SER A 370 10.46 -0.02 -25.16
C SER A 370 9.81 1.16 -24.41
N MET A 371 10.58 2.21 -24.07
CA MET A 371 10.02 3.44 -23.47
C MET A 371 9.02 4.15 -24.40
N ALA A 372 9.29 4.18 -25.71
CA ALA A 372 8.33 4.74 -26.67
C ALA A 372 7.04 3.92 -26.73
N VAL A 373 7.13 2.60 -26.64
CA VAL A 373 5.96 1.72 -26.61
C VAL A 373 5.21 1.88 -25.29
N PHE A 374 5.88 2.04 -24.15
CA PHE A 374 5.28 2.33 -22.85
C PHE A 374 4.39 3.57 -22.93
N TYR A 375 4.92 4.65 -23.51
CA TYR A 375 4.18 5.89 -23.67
C TYR A 375 2.89 5.69 -24.49
N VAL A 376 2.97 4.95 -25.61
CA VAL A 376 1.82 4.65 -26.46
C VAL A 376 0.77 3.77 -25.75
N MET A 377 1.23 2.87 -24.87
CA MET A 377 0.38 1.95 -24.10
C MET A 377 -0.18 2.57 -22.80
N GLY A 378 0.25 3.79 -22.43
CA GLY A 378 -0.19 4.47 -21.22
C GLY A 378 0.40 3.90 -19.92
N LEU A 379 1.53 3.19 -19.99
CA LEU A 379 2.20 2.63 -18.81
C LEU A 379 3.00 3.70 -18.07
N SER A 380 3.20 3.53 -16.75
CA SER A 380 4.03 4.39 -15.91
C SER A 380 5.42 3.80 -15.67
N ILE A 381 6.39 4.66 -15.34
CA ILE A 381 7.68 4.25 -14.79
C ILE A 381 7.51 4.11 -13.28
N ASN A 382 7.48 2.88 -12.79
CA ASN A 382 7.33 2.54 -11.38
C ASN A 382 8.27 1.39 -10.99
N ILE A 383 8.36 1.06 -9.70
CA ILE A 383 9.23 -0.01 -9.20
C ILE A 383 8.94 -1.33 -9.91
N ILE A 384 7.68 -1.63 -10.16
CA ILE A 384 7.22 -2.89 -10.76
C ILE A 384 7.55 -2.95 -12.26
N SER A 385 7.26 -1.88 -13.03
CA SER A 385 7.59 -1.80 -14.46
C SER A 385 9.10 -1.80 -14.70
N LEU A 386 9.90 -1.12 -13.85
CA LEU A 386 11.36 -1.14 -13.91
C LEU A 386 11.94 -2.52 -13.62
N SER A 387 11.34 -3.28 -12.70
CA SER A 387 11.75 -4.65 -12.45
C SER A 387 11.48 -5.55 -13.65
N GLY A 388 10.33 -5.37 -14.31
CA GLY A 388 10.03 -6.04 -15.59
C GLY A 388 11.03 -5.70 -16.70
N LEU A 389 11.42 -4.42 -16.80
CA LEU A 389 12.45 -3.97 -17.73
C LEU A 389 13.80 -4.65 -17.48
N LEU A 390 14.20 -4.75 -16.22
CA LEU A 390 15.47 -5.42 -15.87
C LEU A 390 15.46 -6.90 -16.24
N LEU A 391 14.38 -7.62 -15.90
CA LEU A 391 14.18 -8.99 -16.34
C LEU A 391 14.32 -9.10 -17.86
N GLY A 392 13.70 -8.17 -18.59
CA GLY A 392 13.77 -8.08 -20.04
C GLY A 392 15.21 -7.84 -20.54
N VAL A 393 16.02 -7.04 -19.84
CA VAL A 393 17.44 -6.80 -20.20
C VAL A 393 18.24 -8.08 -20.21
N GLY A 394 18.09 -8.94 -19.20
CA GLY A 394 18.75 -10.25 -19.17
C GLY A 394 18.40 -11.13 -20.38
N MET A 395 17.12 -11.15 -20.76
CA MET A 395 16.60 -11.95 -21.86
C MET A 395 16.84 -11.35 -23.27
N MET A 396 16.99 -10.01 -23.37
CA MET A 396 17.25 -9.33 -24.66
C MET A 396 18.56 -9.80 -25.31
N ALA A 397 19.56 -10.05 -24.49
CA ALA A 397 20.88 -10.49 -24.96
C ALA A 397 20.80 -11.81 -25.74
N ASP A 398 19.93 -12.74 -25.32
CA ASP A 398 19.82 -14.08 -25.89
C ASP A 398 19.49 -14.05 -27.37
N ASN A 399 18.50 -13.26 -27.78
CA ASN A 399 18.10 -13.12 -29.17
C ASN A 399 19.26 -12.64 -30.04
N THR A 400 19.99 -11.65 -29.57
CA THR A 400 21.13 -11.05 -30.29
C THR A 400 22.32 -12.02 -30.34
N ILE A 401 22.59 -12.71 -29.22
CA ILE A 401 23.68 -13.72 -29.14
C ILE A 401 23.43 -14.85 -30.12
N ILE A 402 22.23 -15.42 -30.14
CA ILE A 402 21.87 -16.53 -31.04
C ILE A 402 22.04 -16.15 -32.51
N LEU A 403 21.60 -14.95 -32.89
CA LEU A 403 21.72 -14.45 -34.24
C LEU A 403 23.19 -14.26 -34.67
N VAL A 404 23.98 -13.57 -33.82
CA VAL A 404 25.39 -13.28 -34.10
C VAL A 404 26.21 -14.58 -34.17
N ASP A 405 25.98 -15.51 -33.24
CA ASP A 405 26.66 -16.82 -33.22
C ASP A 405 26.35 -17.63 -34.49
N ASN A 406 25.07 -17.68 -34.94
CA ASN A 406 24.68 -18.37 -36.14
C ASN A 406 25.30 -17.75 -37.43
N ILE A 407 25.26 -16.43 -37.54
CA ILE A 407 25.91 -15.74 -38.68
C ILE A 407 27.41 -16.00 -38.70
N THR A 408 28.08 -15.87 -37.54
CA THR A 408 29.53 -16.12 -37.43
C THR A 408 29.90 -17.54 -37.74
N GLY A 409 29.12 -18.51 -37.23
CA GLY A 409 29.32 -19.94 -37.46
C GLY A 409 29.18 -20.33 -38.96
N ARG A 410 28.23 -19.74 -39.71
CA ARG A 410 28.09 -19.94 -41.14
C ARG A 410 29.27 -19.35 -41.94
N TRP A 411 29.67 -18.12 -41.57
CA TRP A 411 30.81 -17.47 -42.20
C TRP A 411 32.11 -18.25 -41.98
N GLN A 412 32.32 -18.85 -40.81
CA GLN A 412 33.45 -19.70 -40.50
C GLN A 412 33.42 -21.05 -41.31
N ARG A 413 32.25 -21.54 -41.69
CA ARG A 413 32.07 -22.75 -42.50
C ARG A 413 32.31 -22.54 -44.01
N GLY A 414 32.53 -21.27 -44.43
CA GLY A 414 32.93 -20.95 -45.81
C GLY A 414 31.87 -20.23 -46.65
N ASP A 415 30.72 -19.90 -46.09
CA ASP A 415 29.71 -19.06 -46.76
C ASP A 415 30.31 -17.66 -47.00
N THR A 416 29.90 -16.95 -48.06
CA THR A 416 30.22 -15.53 -48.21
C THR A 416 29.59 -14.73 -47.13
N LEU A 417 30.20 -13.62 -46.66
CA LEU A 417 29.68 -12.80 -45.60
C LEU A 417 28.22 -12.39 -45.84
N ARG A 418 27.85 -12.05 -47.10
CA ARG A 418 26.50 -11.68 -47.46
C ARG A 418 25.51 -12.84 -47.35
N GLU A 419 25.89 -14.01 -47.79
CA GLU A 419 25.10 -15.23 -47.68
C GLU A 419 24.96 -15.68 -46.23
N ALA A 420 26.06 -15.68 -45.46
CA ALA A 420 26.05 -15.98 -44.03
C ALA A 420 25.08 -15.10 -43.26
N VAL A 421 25.04 -13.76 -43.53
CA VAL A 421 24.12 -12.83 -42.90
C VAL A 421 22.68 -13.11 -43.34
N ILE A 422 22.37 -13.27 -44.62
CA ILE A 422 21.03 -13.48 -45.13
C ILE A 422 20.42 -14.80 -44.64
N GLU A 423 21.13 -15.89 -44.93
CA GLU A 423 20.64 -17.23 -44.64
C GLU A 423 20.75 -17.53 -43.13
N GLY A 424 21.81 -17.04 -42.45
CA GLY A 424 21.95 -17.17 -41.02
C GLY A 424 20.81 -16.45 -40.23
N THR A 425 20.38 -15.30 -40.71
CA THR A 425 19.23 -14.60 -40.09
C THR A 425 17.92 -15.31 -40.35
N LYS A 426 17.67 -15.77 -41.58
CA LYS A 426 16.47 -16.52 -41.92
C LYS A 426 16.30 -17.82 -41.14
N GLU A 427 17.42 -18.54 -40.94
CA GLU A 427 17.45 -19.81 -40.25
C GLU A 427 16.99 -19.69 -38.77
N VAL A 428 17.35 -18.59 -38.09
CA VAL A 428 17.05 -18.41 -36.67
C VAL A 428 15.83 -17.50 -36.42
N ALA A 429 15.37 -16.75 -37.40
CA ALA A 429 14.23 -15.80 -37.23
C ALA A 429 12.95 -16.51 -36.74
N GLY A 430 12.57 -17.63 -37.32
CA GLY A 430 11.41 -18.43 -36.90
C GLY A 430 11.53 -18.98 -35.49
N PRO A 431 12.59 -19.78 -35.21
CA PRO A 431 12.83 -20.26 -33.83
C PRO A 431 12.93 -19.16 -32.77
N MET A 432 13.54 -18.02 -33.09
CA MET A 432 13.59 -16.87 -32.15
C MET A 432 12.21 -16.27 -31.90
N LEU A 433 11.37 -16.12 -32.94
CA LEU A 433 10.00 -15.64 -32.74
C LEU A 433 9.21 -16.60 -31.83
N SER A 434 9.33 -17.89 -32.08
CA SER A 434 8.67 -18.92 -31.28
C SER A 434 9.13 -18.84 -29.81
N SER A 435 10.45 -18.71 -29.59
CA SER A 435 11.01 -18.50 -28.25
C SER A 435 10.48 -17.28 -27.54
N VAL A 436 10.48 -16.11 -28.21
CA VAL A 436 9.93 -14.86 -27.64
C VAL A 436 8.44 -15.02 -27.32
N LEU A 437 7.64 -15.60 -28.22
CA LEU A 437 6.22 -15.83 -27.98
C LEU A 437 5.99 -16.82 -26.85
N THR A 438 6.77 -17.88 -26.75
CA THR A 438 6.69 -18.85 -25.64
C THR A 438 6.94 -18.17 -24.29
N THR A 439 7.95 -17.30 -24.22
CA THR A 439 8.23 -16.54 -23.00
C THR A 439 7.11 -15.52 -22.70
N CYS A 440 6.60 -14.79 -23.69
CA CYS A 440 5.49 -13.84 -23.50
C CYS A 440 4.22 -14.52 -23.00
N VAL A 441 3.90 -15.73 -23.49
CA VAL A 441 2.68 -16.46 -23.11
C VAL A 441 2.68 -16.85 -21.63
N VAL A 442 3.83 -17.04 -21.01
CA VAL A 442 3.92 -17.31 -19.57
C VAL A 442 3.42 -16.14 -18.73
N PHE A 443 3.54 -14.91 -19.24
CA PHE A 443 3.06 -13.70 -18.55
C PHE A 443 1.56 -13.44 -18.74
N ILE A 444 0.91 -14.05 -19.76
CA ILE A 444 -0.53 -13.86 -20.01
C ILE A 444 -1.39 -14.26 -18.79
N PRO A 445 -1.17 -15.40 -18.11
CA PRO A 445 -1.98 -15.77 -16.95
C PRO A 445 -1.87 -14.78 -15.78
N LEU A 446 -0.77 -14.01 -15.66
CA LEU A 446 -0.63 -12.99 -14.62
C LEU A 446 -1.64 -11.83 -14.78
N VAL A 447 -2.11 -11.57 -16.00
CA VAL A 447 -3.15 -10.58 -16.28
C VAL A 447 -4.50 -11.00 -15.70
N PHE A 448 -4.72 -12.29 -15.44
CA PHE A 448 -5.96 -12.84 -14.88
C PHE A 448 -5.90 -13.05 -13.36
N VAL A 449 -4.82 -12.62 -12.70
CA VAL A 449 -4.76 -12.59 -11.25
C VAL A 449 -5.77 -11.57 -10.76
N SER A 450 -6.61 -11.93 -9.80
CA SER A 450 -7.57 -11.03 -9.19
C SER A 450 -6.91 -10.14 -8.12
N GLY A 451 -7.56 -9.03 -7.80
CA GLY A 451 -7.11 -8.12 -6.75
C GLY A 451 -5.99 -7.17 -7.18
N ILE A 452 -5.54 -6.38 -6.23
CA ILE A 452 -4.48 -5.36 -6.39
C ILE A 452 -3.20 -5.99 -6.96
N ALA A 453 -2.88 -7.23 -6.57
CA ALA A 453 -1.74 -7.97 -7.11
C ALA A 453 -1.81 -8.12 -8.64
N GLY A 454 -2.99 -8.38 -9.20
CA GLY A 454 -3.17 -8.52 -10.65
C GLY A 454 -2.86 -7.23 -11.41
N GLU A 455 -3.34 -6.07 -10.95
CA GLU A 455 -3.08 -4.78 -11.59
C GLU A 455 -1.59 -4.41 -11.58
N LEU A 456 -0.92 -4.67 -10.47
CA LEU A 456 0.51 -4.42 -10.34
C LEU A 456 1.34 -5.29 -11.28
N PHE A 457 1.03 -6.58 -11.35
CA PHE A 457 1.79 -7.50 -12.19
C PHE A 457 1.43 -7.39 -13.66
N PHE A 458 0.30 -6.78 -14.00
CA PHE A 458 0.01 -6.36 -15.37
C PHE A 458 1.13 -5.47 -15.92
N ASP A 459 1.56 -4.45 -15.18
CA ASP A 459 2.65 -3.55 -15.60
C ASP A 459 3.96 -4.30 -15.79
N GLN A 460 4.31 -5.23 -14.89
CA GLN A 460 5.51 -6.05 -15.02
C GLN A 460 5.45 -7.00 -16.22
N ALA A 461 4.33 -7.70 -16.41
CA ALA A 461 4.12 -8.61 -17.52
C ALA A 461 4.17 -7.87 -18.87
N MET A 462 3.53 -6.70 -18.93
CA MET A 462 3.56 -5.84 -20.12
C MET A 462 4.96 -5.30 -20.38
N ALA A 463 5.69 -4.88 -19.35
CA ALA A 463 7.06 -4.39 -19.47
C ALA A 463 7.99 -5.46 -20.08
N VAL A 464 7.97 -6.68 -19.55
CA VAL A 464 8.76 -7.80 -20.09
C VAL A 464 8.36 -8.12 -21.53
N THR A 465 7.05 -8.20 -21.80
CA THR A 465 6.54 -8.52 -23.14
C THR A 465 6.97 -7.47 -24.17
N ILE A 466 6.82 -6.18 -23.86
CA ILE A 466 7.24 -5.09 -24.73
C ILE A 466 8.74 -5.13 -25.00
N VAL A 467 9.55 -5.32 -23.95
CA VAL A 467 11.02 -5.40 -24.09
C VAL A 467 11.44 -6.57 -24.97
N LEU A 468 10.84 -7.75 -24.81
CA LEU A 468 11.15 -8.93 -25.64
C LEU A 468 10.76 -8.72 -27.09
N LEU A 469 9.58 -8.16 -27.38
CA LEU A 469 9.12 -7.90 -28.73
C LEU A 469 9.96 -6.81 -29.42
N THR A 470 10.27 -5.72 -28.70
CA THR A 470 11.13 -4.65 -29.23
C THR A 470 12.55 -5.14 -29.48
N SER A 471 13.10 -5.95 -28.57
CA SER A 471 14.42 -6.60 -28.75
C SER A 471 14.44 -7.50 -30.00
N TYR A 472 13.40 -8.32 -30.23
CA TYR A 472 13.29 -9.17 -31.41
C TYR A 472 13.30 -8.34 -32.70
N VAL A 473 12.51 -7.23 -32.76
CA VAL A 473 12.44 -6.33 -33.91
C VAL A 473 13.81 -5.67 -34.16
N VAL A 474 14.45 -5.12 -33.12
CA VAL A 474 15.77 -4.49 -33.20
C VAL A 474 16.83 -5.51 -33.65
N THR A 475 16.82 -6.71 -33.09
CA THR A 475 17.76 -7.77 -33.45
C THR A 475 17.66 -8.15 -34.92
N LEU A 476 16.46 -8.37 -35.46
CA LEU A 476 16.31 -8.76 -36.87
C LEU A 476 16.53 -7.63 -37.88
N THR A 477 16.38 -6.39 -37.45
CA THR A 477 16.54 -5.23 -38.37
C THR A 477 17.91 -4.60 -38.31
N VAL A 478 18.46 -4.43 -37.11
CA VAL A 478 19.71 -3.66 -36.89
C VAL A 478 20.95 -4.57 -36.99
N ILE A 479 20.95 -5.74 -36.33
CA ILE A 479 22.14 -6.59 -36.26
C ILE A 479 22.63 -7.07 -37.62
N PRO A 480 21.82 -7.61 -38.54
CA PRO A 480 22.32 -8.10 -39.84
C PRO A 480 22.99 -6.97 -40.64
N VAL A 481 22.42 -5.75 -40.59
CA VAL A 481 22.93 -4.61 -41.35
C VAL A 481 24.26 -4.13 -40.79
N TYR A 482 24.37 -3.95 -39.48
CA TYR A 482 25.61 -3.49 -38.84
C TYR A 482 26.69 -4.57 -38.83
N TYR A 483 26.32 -5.87 -38.66
CA TYR A 483 27.24 -6.98 -38.78
C TYR A 483 27.87 -6.99 -40.18
N TYR A 484 27.07 -6.96 -41.25
CA TYR A 484 27.55 -6.88 -42.63
C TYR A 484 28.45 -5.66 -42.85
N TRP A 485 28.04 -4.48 -42.38
CA TRP A 485 28.77 -3.21 -42.57
C TRP A 485 30.13 -3.18 -41.85
N TRP A 486 30.23 -3.76 -40.66
CA TRP A 486 31.46 -3.79 -39.86
C TRP A 486 32.47 -4.83 -40.33
N TYR A 487 32.01 -5.92 -40.89
CA TYR A 487 32.87 -7.03 -41.37
C TYR A 487 33.14 -7.02 -42.85
N ARG A 488 32.48 -6.21 -43.69
CA ARG A 488 32.58 -6.21 -45.16
C ARG A 488 34.01 -5.98 -45.73
N LYS A 489 34.92 -5.41 -44.92
CA LYS A 489 36.29 -5.19 -45.30
C LYS A 489 37.22 -6.37 -44.99
N LEU A 490 36.75 -7.39 -44.31
CA LEU A 490 37.51 -8.58 -43.94
C LEU A 490 37.22 -9.73 -44.92
N PRO A 491 38.27 -10.42 -45.49
CA PRO A 491 38.08 -11.52 -46.43
C PRO A 491 37.61 -12.83 -45.74
N SER A 492 37.94 -12.99 -44.47
CA SER A 492 37.53 -14.14 -43.63
C SER A 492 37.47 -13.73 -42.17
N PHE A 493 36.72 -14.52 -41.37
CA PHE A 493 36.69 -14.32 -39.92
C PHE A 493 38.10 -14.55 -39.33
N ARG A 494 38.60 -13.61 -38.57
CA ARG A 494 39.85 -13.73 -37.80
C ARG A 494 39.56 -13.54 -36.33
N ALA A 495 39.77 -14.60 -35.53
CA ALA A 495 39.73 -14.52 -34.10
C ALA A 495 40.87 -13.63 -33.56
N ASN A 496 40.63 -12.94 -32.48
CA ASN A 496 41.66 -12.17 -31.81
C ASN A 496 42.59 -13.15 -31.04
N PRO A 497 43.91 -13.15 -31.29
CA PRO A 497 44.82 -14.10 -30.67
C PRO A 497 44.91 -14.01 -29.16
N LEU A 498 44.56 -12.86 -28.56
CA LEU A 498 44.48 -12.69 -27.09
C LEU A 498 43.25 -13.38 -26.53
N LEU A 499 42.08 -13.26 -27.18
CA LEU A 499 40.84 -13.87 -26.73
C LEU A 499 40.81 -15.40 -27.02
N GLU A 500 41.52 -15.84 -28.06
CA GLU A 500 41.63 -17.26 -28.38
C GLU A 500 42.45 -18.03 -27.32
N ARG A 501 43.44 -17.39 -26.67
CA ARG A 501 44.19 -17.97 -25.53
C ARG A 501 43.36 -18.14 -24.28
N ILE A 502 42.34 -17.35 -24.10
CA ILE A 502 41.42 -17.39 -22.91
C ILE A 502 40.17 -18.24 -23.21
N SER A 503 40.05 -18.82 -24.42
CA SER A 503 38.84 -19.53 -24.84
C SER A 503 38.69 -20.84 -24.07
N PHE A 504 37.51 -20.97 -23.43
CA PHE A 504 37.14 -22.20 -22.69
C PHE A 504 36.46 -23.26 -23.56
N ASP A 505 36.42 -23.12 -24.89
CA ASP A 505 35.63 -23.99 -25.79
C ASP A 505 36.09 -25.46 -25.72
N GLU A 506 37.39 -25.75 -25.75
CA GLU A 506 37.87 -27.12 -25.70
C GLU A 506 37.73 -27.83 -24.34
N PRO A 507 38.12 -27.21 -23.22
CA PRO A 507 37.89 -27.80 -21.90
C PRO A 507 36.38 -28.03 -21.61
N LEU A 508 35.53 -27.09 -21.96
CA LEU A 508 34.09 -27.21 -21.82
C LEU A 508 33.51 -28.35 -22.62
N ARG A 509 33.95 -28.53 -23.90
CA ARG A 509 33.49 -29.62 -24.75
C ARG A 509 33.88 -31.00 -24.21
N ARG A 510 35.10 -31.16 -23.70
CA ARG A 510 35.54 -32.41 -23.07
C ARG A 510 34.75 -32.74 -21.80
N TRP A 511 34.41 -31.71 -21.06
CA TRP A 511 33.58 -31.81 -19.83
C TRP A 511 32.16 -32.27 -20.19
N ASP A 512 31.54 -31.65 -21.19
CA ASP A 512 30.20 -31.98 -21.67
C ASP A 512 30.13 -33.43 -22.17
N GLU A 513 31.06 -33.85 -23.04
CA GLU A 513 31.10 -35.22 -23.58
C GLU A 513 31.23 -36.29 -22.47
N LYS A 514 32.01 -36.00 -21.42
CA LYS A 514 32.22 -36.92 -20.30
C LYS A 514 30.97 -36.99 -19.39
N ILE A 515 30.38 -35.87 -19.01
CA ILE A 515 29.24 -35.83 -18.12
C ILE A 515 27.97 -36.33 -18.84
N MET A 516 27.77 -35.92 -20.10
CA MET A 516 26.65 -36.39 -20.90
C MET A 516 26.72 -37.91 -21.13
N GLY A 517 27.92 -38.44 -21.42
CA GLY A 517 28.11 -39.88 -21.51
C GLY A 517 27.70 -40.62 -20.25
N TRP A 518 28.09 -40.11 -19.09
CA TRP A 518 27.69 -40.65 -17.77
C TRP A 518 26.18 -40.63 -17.53
N PHE A 519 25.49 -39.51 -17.82
CA PHE A 519 24.03 -39.38 -17.67
C PHE A 519 23.25 -40.31 -18.64
N ILE A 520 23.74 -40.49 -19.88
CA ILE A 520 23.12 -41.43 -20.84
C ILE A 520 23.25 -42.88 -20.36
N ASP A 521 24.39 -43.22 -19.74
CA ASP A 521 24.62 -44.59 -19.25
C ASP A 521 23.89 -44.83 -17.90
N HIS A 522 23.73 -43.78 -17.05
CA HIS A 522 23.05 -43.84 -15.75
C HIS A 522 21.68 -43.07 -15.76
N ARG A 523 20.88 -43.30 -16.79
CA ARG A 523 19.57 -42.62 -16.98
C ARG A 523 18.61 -42.73 -15.80
N VAL A 524 18.75 -43.73 -14.89
CA VAL A 524 17.94 -43.83 -13.67
C VAL A 524 18.14 -42.58 -12.78
N VAL A 525 19.33 -41.99 -12.80
CA VAL A 525 19.63 -40.77 -12.05
C VAL A 525 18.76 -39.60 -12.52
N ALA A 526 18.55 -39.40 -13.83
CA ALA A 526 17.70 -38.35 -14.38
C ALA A 526 16.22 -38.51 -13.92
N TRP A 527 15.71 -39.76 -13.91
CA TRP A 527 14.38 -40.06 -13.41
C TRP A 527 14.29 -39.90 -11.89
N SER A 528 15.34 -40.25 -11.14
CA SER A 528 15.38 -40.04 -9.67
C SER A 528 15.39 -38.57 -9.30
N ILE A 529 16.12 -37.72 -10.03
CA ILE A 529 16.11 -36.25 -9.81
C ILE A 529 14.67 -35.71 -9.97
N LEU A 530 13.98 -36.11 -11.05
CA LEU A 530 12.62 -35.69 -11.29
C LEU A 530 11.65 -36.15 -10.18
N ALA A 531 11.75 -37.43 -9.77
CA ALA A 531 10.90 -37.98 -8.71
C ALA A 531 11.13 -37.28 -7.36
N VAL A 532 12.39 -37.03 -6.98
CA VAL A 532 12.75 -36.33 -5.76
C VAL A 532 12.25 -34.86 -5.80
N SER A 533 12.34 -34.22 -6.98
CA SER A 533 11.85 -32.84 -7.12
C SER A 533 10.33 -32.76 -6.94
N VAL A 534 9.55 -33.70 -7.47
CA VAL A 534 8.09 -33.73 -7.28
C VAL A 534 7.72 -33.82 -5.78
N VAL A 535 8.35 -34.77 -5.07
CA VAL A 535 8.12 -34.94 -3.62
C VAL A 535 8.62 -33.72 -2.84
N GLY A 536 9.78 -33.20 -3.22
CA GLY A 536 10.40 -32.05 -2.57
C GLY A 536 9.58 -30.77 -2.69
N ILE A 537 8.92 -30.51 -3.84
CA ILE A 537 7.99 -29.38 -3.99
C ILE A 537 6.87 -29.46 -2.95
N VAL A 538 6.24 -30.63 -2.81
CA VAL A 538 5.13 -30.80 -1.86
C VAL A 538 5.59 -30.56 -0.42
N VAL A 539 6.77 -31.07 -0.05
CA VAL A 539 7.34 -30.92 1.29
C VAL A 539 7.70 -29.46 1.56
N CYS A 540 8.43 -28.79 0.65
CA CYS A 540 8.78 -27.37 0.81
C CYS A 540 7.54 -26.49 0.90
N PHE A 541 6.56 -26.71 0.02
CA PHE A 541 5.31 -25.94 0.02
C PHE A 541 4.49 -26.11 1.31
N ALA A 542 4.53 -27.29 1.92
CA ALA A 542 3.84 -27.58 3.18
C ALA A 542 4.53 -26.92 4.40
N LEU A 543 5.86 -26.91 4.42
CA LEU A 543 6.65 -26.48 5.58
C LEU A 543 6.99 -24.97 5.58
N MET A 544 7.05 -24.33 4.41
CA MET A 544 7.43 -22.92 4.32
C MET A 544 6.30 -21.97 4.78
N PRO A 545 6.64 -20.88 5.50
CA PRO A 545 5.70 -19.84 5.83
C PRO A 545 5.22 -19.13 4.55
N LYS A 546 3.98 -18.64 4.59
CA LYS A 546 3.34 -17.92 3.49
C LYS A 546 3.06 -16.52 3.93
N ALA A 547 3.63 -15.54 3.24
CA ALA A 547 3.47 -14.12 3.50
C ALA A 547 2.99 -13.40 2.24
N ARG A 548 2.40 -12.24 2.38
CA ARG A 548 1.98 -11.41 1.24
C ARG A 548 3.18 -10.72 0.61
N LEU A 549 4.00 -10.08 1.44
CA LEU A 549 5.22 -9.38 1.03
C LEU A 549 6.47 -10.07 1.58
N PRO A 550 7.64 -9.85 0.96
CA PRO A 550 8.91 -10.16 1.61
C PRO A 550 9.14 -9.24 2.82
N GLU A 551 10.03 -9.65 3.72
CA GLU A 551 10.51 -8.78 4.79
C GLU A 551 11.24 -7.58 4.19
N MET A 552 10.78 -6.37 4.52
CA MET A 552 11.37 -5.12 4.06
C MET A 552 12.14 -4.43 5.19
N THR A 553 13.16 -3.70 4.82
CA THR A 553 13.99 -2.93 5.75
C THR A 553 13.37 -1.55 5.95
N TYR A 554 12.96 -1.24 7.17
CA TYR A 554 12.42 0.07 7.55
C TYR A 554 13.38 0.76 8.51
N THR A 555 13.52 2.08 8.34
CA THR A 555 14.19 2.98 9.28
C THR A 555 13.20 3.86 10.05
N GLU A 556 11.91 3.65 9.81
CA GLU A 556 10.81 4.43 10.36
C GLU A 556 9.73 3.50 10.91
N THR A 557 9.04 3.94 11.96
CA THR A 557 7.90 3.22 12.54
C THR A 557 6.88 4.19 13.11
N ILE A 558 5.66 3.71 13.27
CA ILE A 558 4.60 4.37 14.01
C ILE A 558 4.25 3.49 15.21
N MET A 559 4.44 4.00 16.42
CA MET A 559 3.92 3.36 17.62
C MET A 559 2.52 3.90 17.91
N THR A 560 1.51 3.05 17.91
CA THR A 560 0.16 3.36 18.37
C THR A 560 0.01 2.91 19.82
N ILE A 561 -0.54 3.76 20.68
CA ILE A 561 -0.74 3.49 22.10
C ILE A 561 -2.18 3.84 22.47
N ASP A 562 -2.92 2.87 22.98
CA ASP A 562 -4.14 3.08 23.75
C ASP A 562 -3.80 2.91 25.24
N TRP A 563 -3.89 3.99 26.00
CA TRP A 563 -3.58 3.94 27.43
C TRP A 563 -4.56 3.07 28.23
N ASN A 564 -5.67 2.68 27.62
CA ASN A 564 -6.77 1.92 28.22
C ASN A 564 -7.27 2.54 29.55
N GLU A 565 -7.10 3.82 29.68
CA GLU A 565 -7.53 4.65 30.80
C GLU A 565 -8.21 5.91 30.26
N GLN A 566 -9.24 6.42 30.95
CA GLN A 566 -9.88 7.68 30.60
C GLN A 566 -9.09 8.87 31.13
N ILE A 567 -8.00 9.17 30.49
CA ILE A 567 -7.13 10.29 30.84
C ILE A 567 -7.51 11.56 30.09
N SER A 568 -7.23 12.71 30.69
CA SER A 568 -7.35 13.99 29.99
C SER A 568 -6.29 14.12 28.91
N ILE A 569 -6.54 14.99 27.93
CA ILE A 569 -5.56 15.28 26.87
C ILE A 569 -4.22 15.80 27.41
N ASP A 570 -4.25 16.57 28.52
CA ASP A 570 -3.03 17.09 29.14
C ASP A 570 -2.22 15.99 29.84
N GLU A 571 -2.89 14.97 30.39
CA GLU A 571 -2.20 13.79 30.95
C GLU A 571 -1.66 12.91 29.84
N ASN A 572 -2.41 12.72 28.75
CA ASN A 572 -1.93 12.01 27.56
C ASN A 572 -0.68 12.71 26.99
N GLU A 573 -0.70 14.05 26.84
CA GLU A 573 0.48 14.83 26.42
C GLU A 573 1.69 14.59 27.34
N ARG A 574 1.50 14.58 28.67
CA ARG A 574 2.59 14.33 29.62
C ARG A 574 3.21 12.95 29.48
N ARG A 575 2.39 11.92 29.25
CA ARG A 575 2.87 10.54 29.01
C ARG A 575 3.67 10.46 27.71
N VAL A 576 3.21 11.14 26.65
CA VAL A 576 3.93 11.20 25.38
C VAL A 576 5.26 11.94 25.50
N VAL A 577 5.29 13.08 26.20
CA VAL A 577 6.53 13.84 26.46
C VAL A 577 7.57 12.95 27.17
N PHE A 578 7.14 12.15 28.14
CA PHE A 578 8.02 11.22 28.82
C PHE A 578 8.65 10.20 27.84
N LEU A 579 7.89 9.65 26.88
CA LEU A 579 8.42 8.73 25.88
C LEU A 579 9.33 9.45 24.87
N GLU A 580 8.94 10.64 24.39
CA GLU A 580 9.76 11.46 23.47
C GLU A 580 11.14 11.79 24.09
N ASP A 581 11.19 12.13 25.38
CA ASP A 581 12.45 12.47 26.05
C ASP A 581 13.40 11.28 26.18
N MET A 582 12.88 10.04 26.30
CA MET A 582 13.69 8.82 26.37
C MET A 582 14.38 8.48 25.04
N ILE A 583 13.74 8.80 23.91
CA ILE A 583 14.23 8.42 22.57
C ILE A 583 14.91 9.56 21.82
N ARG A 584 14.86 10.78 22.34
CA ARG A 584 15.28 12.02 21.66
C ARG A 584 16.69 12.01 21.08
N GLU A 585 17.63 11.40 21.78
CA GLU A 585 19.04 11.32 21.34
C GLU A 585 19.29 10.21 20.30
N LYS A 586 18.32 9.29 20.12
CA LYS A 586 18.45 8.11 19.25
C LYS A 586 17.70 8.27 17.92
N CYS A 587 16.87 9.29 17.79
CA CYS A 587 16.02 9.50 16.63
C CYS A 587 16.43 10.72 15.83
N LEU A 588 16.25 10.65 14.50
CA LEU A 588 16.43 11.80 13.61
C LEU A 588 15.23 12.76 13.70
N GLN A 589 14.03 12.21 13.75
CA GLN A 589 12.78 12.97 13.80
C GLN A 589 11.73 12.24 14.60
N THR A 590 10.89 12.98 15.32
CA THR A 590 9.71 12.46 16.00
C THR A 590 8.50 13.33 15.69
N THR A 591 7.34 12.69 15.47
CA THR A 591 6.06 13.37 15.34
C THR A 591 4.99 12.59 16.10
N SER A 592 4.43 13.20 17.14
CA SER A 592 3.41 12.57 17.97
C SER A 592 2.05 13.21 17.73
N MET A 593 1.06 12.40 17.42
CA MET A 593 -0.35 12.77 17.32
C MET A 593 -1.05 12.29 18.58
N VAL A 594 -1.45 13.20 19.43
CA VAL A 594 -1.99 12.92 20.76
C VAL A 594 -3.49 13.25 20.78
N GLY A 595 -4.33 12.29 21.11
CA GLY A 595 -5.78 12.45 21.12
C GLY A 595 -6.40 12.57 19.72
N MET A 596 -7.63 13.09 19.66
CA MET A 596 -8.43 13.17 18.44
C MET A 596 -7.78 14.10 17.40
N GLN A 597 -7.50 13.57 16.23
CA GLN A 597 -6.96 14.34 15.10
C GLN A 597 -8.08 14.88 14.22
N ARG A 598 -7.80 15.98 13.49
CA ARG A 598 -8.78 16.68 12.66
C ARG A 598 -8.54 16.52 11.16
N PHE A 599 -7.74 15.55 10.74
CA PHE A 599 -7.55 15.28 9.33
C PHE A 599 -8.87 14.88 8.66
N ILE A 600 -9.18 15.51 7.54
CA ILE A 600 -10.44 15.27 6.79
C ILE A 600 -10.43 13.88 6.15
N LEU A 601 -9.28 13.44 5.67
CA LEU A 601 -9.11 12.15 4.97
C LEU A 601 -8.73 10.98 5.90
N GLY A 602 -8.69 11.20 7.22
CA GLY A 602 -8.47 10.11 8.19
C GLY A 602 -7.13 9.39 8.07
N HIS A 603 -6.08 10.07 7.63
CA HIS A 603 -4.76 9.49 7.36
C HIS A 603 -4.05 8.84 8.56
N SER A 604 -4.46 9.19 9.79
CA SER A 604 -3.85 8.70 11.03
C SER A 604 -4.70 7.63 11.75
N GLY A 605 -5.79 7.20 11.14
CA GLY A 605 -6.83 6.49 11.87
C GLY A 605 -7.63 7.42 12.80
N GLU A 606 -8.74 6.95 13.35
CA GLU A 606 -9.50 7.70 14.34
C GLU A 606 -8.91 7.43 15.73
N LEU A 607 -8.19 8.41 16.29
CA LEU A 607 -7.68 8.34 17.67
C LEU A 607 -8.70 8.90 18.66
N GLY A 608 -8.89 8.22 19.78
CA GLY A 608 -9.63 8.73 20.94
C GLY A 608 -8.76 9.67 21.80
N THR A 609 -9.36 10.38 22.75
CA THR A 609 -8.63 11.32 23.65
C THR A 609 -7.54 10.64 24.50
N GLY A 610 -7.74 9.36 24.85
CA GLY A 610 -6.78 8.52 25.57
C GLY A 610 -5.87 7.69 24.66
N GLU A 611 -5.77 8.01 23.37
CA GLU A 611 -4.95 7.28 22.40
C GLU A 611 -3.88 8.20 21.81
N THR A 612 -2.80 7.62 21.29
CA THR A 612 -1.67 8.36 20.73
C THR A 612 -1.01 7.58 19.62
N SER A 613 -0.50 8.29 18.60
CA SER A 613 0.31 7.74 17.52
C SER A 613 1.63 8.50 17.47
N ILE A 614 2.76 7.80 17.63
CA ILE A 614 4.09 8.39 17.65
C ILE A 614 4.86 7.86 16.45
N TYR A 615 5.13 8.74 15.48
CA TYR A 615 6.03 8.47 14.37
C TYR A 615 7.47 8.72 14.79
N VAL A 616 8.35 7.79 14.44
CA VAL A 616 9.78 7.84 14.75
C VAL A 616 10.56 7.49 13.50
N SER A 617 11.61 8.29 13.19
CA SER A 617 12.58 8.00 12.14
C SER A 617 13.98 7.94 12.73
N CYS A 618 14.75 6.90 12.39
CA CYS A 618 16.10 6.63 12.86
C CYS A 618 17.11 6.59 11.71
N GLU A 619 18.41 6.59 12.03
CA GLU A 619 19.48 6.58 11.03
C GLU A 619 19.58 5.21 10.33
N ASP A 620 19.40 4.12 11.08
CA ASP A 620 19.45 2.75 10.58
C ASP A 620 18.46 1.83 11.31
N MET A 621 18.38 0.57 10.85
CA MET A 621 17.47 -0.44 11.38
C MET A 621 17.83 -0.85 12.82
N ASP A 622 19.13 -0.90 13.16
CA ASP A 622 19.57 -1.31 14.50
C ASP A 622 19.16 -0.26 15.53
N ALA A 623 19.31 1.03 15.20
CA ALA A 623 18.82 2.14 16.02
C ALA A 623 17.30 2.12 16.18
N LEU A 624 16.56 1.77 15.11
CA LEU A 624 15.10 1.67 15.17
C LEU A 624 14.64 0.54 16.11
N GLU A 625 15.26 -0.64 16.04
CA GLU A 625 14.92 -1.77 16.92
C GLU A 625 15.28 -1.48 18.38
N GLU A 626 16.39 -0.75 18.63
CA GLU A 626 16.72 -0.27 19.98
C GLU A 626 15.63 0.69 20.50
N VAL A 627 15.17 1.61 19.67
CA VAL A 627 14.11 2.57 20.03
C VAL A 627 12.79 1.87 20.31
N LYS A 628 12.37 0.92 19.46
CA LYS A 628 11.17 0.11 19.70
C LYS A 628 11.24 -0.63 21.04
N THR A 629 12.38 -1.24 21.34
CA THR A 629 12.58 -1.96 22.60
C THR A 629 12.46 -1.02 23.80
N VAL A 630 13.13 0.14 23.76
CA VAL A 630 13.09 1.14 24.85
C VAL A 630 11.67 1.67 25.06
N MET A 631 10.93 1.96 23.98
CA MET A 631 9.56 2.45 24.07
C MET A 631 8.62 1.37 24.63
N ALA A 632 8.73 0.14 24.15
CA ALA A 632 7.93 -0.99 24.62
C ALA A 632 8.15 -1.29 26.11
N GLU A 633 9.42 -1.34 26.56
CA GLU A 633 9.78 -1.53 27.97
C GLU A 633 9.24 -0.39 28.84
N ALA A 634 9.40 0.86 28.39
CA ALA A 634 8.94 2.03 29.14
C ALA A 634 7.41 2.06 29.33
N VAL A 635 6.65 1.69 28.29
CA VAL A 635 5.18 1.61 28.38
C VAL A 635 4.77 0.45 29.28
N SER A 636 5.34 -0.75 29.07
CA SER A 636 4.97 -1.95 29.83
C SER A 636 5.30 -1.82 31.32
N GLU A 637 6.44 -1.18 31.69
CA GLU A 637 6.84 -1.00 33.08
C GLU A 637 6.01 0.04 33.81
N LYS A 638 5.75 1.18 33.16
CA LYS A 638 5.11 2.33 33.80
C LYS A 638 3.59 2.35 33.65
N TYR A 639 3.06 1.80 32.57
CA TYR A 639 1.62 1.81 32.23
C TYR A 639 1.15 0.40 31.81
N PRO A 640 1.06 -0.54 32.73
CA PRO A 640 0.79 -1.95 32.42
C PRO A 640 -0.60 -2.22 31.85
N SER A 641 -1.54 -1.27 31.95
CA SER A 641 -2.87 -1.34 31.33
C SER A 641 -2.88 -0.89 29.86
N ALA A 642 -1.80 -0.25 29.40
CA ALA A 642 -1.75 0.29 28.03
C ALA A 642 -1.58 -0.83 27.01
N VAL A 643 -2.32 -0.72 25.90
CA VAL A 643 -2.16 -1.55 24.71
C VAL A 643 -1.38 -0.75 23.66
N TYR A 644 -0.35 -1.35 23.10
CA TYR A 644 0.47 -0.68 22.09
C TYR A 644 0.86 -1.61 20.95
N GLY A 645 1.04 -1.04 19.77
CA GLY A 645 1.52 -1.74 18.59
C GLY A 645 2.54 -0.90 17.82
N PHE A 646 3.35 -1.57 17.00
CA PHE A 646 4.26 -0.91 16.06
C PHE A 646 3.80 -1.20 14.65
N ASP A 647 3.45 -0.14 13.92
CA ASP A 647 3.06 -0.18 12.53
C ASP A 647 4.17 0.36 11.63
N VAL A 648 4.14 -0.01 10.38
CA VAL A 648 5.01 0.59 9.36
C VAL A 648 4.61 2.06 9.11
N SER A 649 5.55 2.86 8.62
CA SER A 649 5.39 4.33 8.51
C SER A 649 4.26 4.82 7.60
N GLY A 650 3.48 3.92 6.99
CA GLY A 650 2.32 4.23 6.16
C GLY A 650 2.71 4.84 4.81
N ASN A 651 3.79 4.35 4.18
CA ASN A 651 4.05 4.69 2.79
C ASN A 651 2.98 4.07 1.87
N ILE A 652 2.89 4.58 0.64
CA ILE A 652 1.88 4.15 -0.34
C ILE A 652 1.91 2.64 -0.61
N PHE A 653 3.10 2.04 -0.53
CA PHE A 653 3.30 0.62 -0.77
C PHE A 653 2.74 -0.22 0.39
N ASP A 654 3.02 0.19 1.63
CA ASP A 654 2.50 -0.48 2.83
C ASP A 654 0.99 -0.33 2.94
N ALA A 655 0.45 0.85 2.64
CA ALA A 655 -1.00 1.07 2.65
C ALA A 655 -1.77 0.15 1.68
N VAL A 656 -1.11 -0.27 0.59
CA VAL A 656 -1.70 -1.16 -0.43
C VAL A 656 -1.44 -2.64 -0.10
N PHE A 657 -0.28 -2.98 0.46
CA PHE A 657 0.21 -4.36 0.55
C PHE A 657 0.44 -4.89 1.94
N ALA A 658 0.69 -4.04 2.96
CA ALA A 658 0.92 -4.55 4.30
C ALA A 658 -0.33 -5.30 4.80
N ASP A 659 -0.11 -6.42 5.45
CA ASP A 659 -1.17 -7.09 6.17
C ASP A 659 -1.49 -6.23 7.41
N SER A 660 -2.58 -5.48 7.33
CA SER A 660 -3.07 -4.64 8.45
C SER A 660 -3.77 -5.46 9.53
N GLU A 661 -4.04 -6.74 9.27
CA GLU A 661 -4.70 -7.65 10.20
C GLU A 661 -3.69 -8.64 10.79
N ALA A 662 -3.90 -9.00 12.06
CA ALA A 662 -3.17 -10.08 12.72
C ALA A 662 -3.28 -11.40 11.93
N PRO A 663 -2.34 -12.35 12.12
CA PRO A 663 -2.39 -13.67 11.48
C PRO A 663 -3.75 -14.36 11.65
N LEU A 664 -4.33 -14.28 12.85
CA LEU A 664 -5.66 -14.79 13.15
C LEU A 664 -6.47 -13.74 13.91
N VAL A 665 -7.68 -13.47 13.45
CA VAL A 665 -8.66 -12.64 14.16
C VAL A 665 -9.90 -13.50 14.44
N ALA A 666 -10.15 -13.76 15.72
CA ALA A 666 -11.37 -14.45 16.15
C ALA A 666 -12.47 -13.40 16.36
N ARG A 667 -13.52 -13.45 15.54
CA ARG A 667 -14.69 -12.57 15.61
C ARG A 667 -15.76 -13.21 16.50
N ILE A 668 -15.80 -12.81 17.78
CA ILE A 668 -16.74 -13.34 18.77
C ILE A 668 -18.03 -12.54 18.70
N ARG A 669 -19.14 -13.20 18.50
CA ARG A 669 -20.48 -12.59 18.42
C ARG A 669 -21.46 -13.24 19.41
N PRO A 670 -22.51 -12.51 19.83
CA PRO A 670 -23.54 -13.10 20.66
C PRO A 670 -24.43 -14.04 19.82
N ALA A 671 -24.63 -15.27 20.29
CA ALA A 671 -25.49 -16.25 19.62
C ALA A 671 -26.93 -16.18 20.16
N SER A 672 -27.11 -16.22 21.48
CA SER A 672 -28.40 -16.19 22.17
C SER A 672 -28.60 -14.95 23.06
N LEU A 673 -27.58 -14.14 23.24
CA LEU A 673 -27.63 -12.90 24.01
C LEU A 673 -28.13 -11.74 23.16
N PRO A 674 -28.86 -10.75 23.73
CA PRO A 674 -29.34 -9.59 22.98
C PRO A 674 -28.22 -8.68 22.51
N ARG A 675 -27.09 -8.64 23.23
CA ARG A 675 -25.88 -7.85 22.92
C ARG A 675 -24.65 -8.46 23.60
N LEU A 676 -23.49 -8.05 23.16
CA LEU A 676 -22.22 -8.32 23.86
C LEU A 676 -22.18 -7.56 25.18
N GLU A 677 -21.73 -8.23 26.24
CA GLU A 677 -21.50 -7.66 27.57
C GLU A 677 -20.01 -7.78 27.93
N VAL A 678 -19.46 -6.74 28.54
CA VAL A 678 -18.02 -6.67 28.87
C VAL A 678 -17.60 -7.79 29.82
N GLU A 679 -18.37 -8.04 30.89
CA GLU A 679 -18.04 -9.06 31.87
C GLU A 679 -18.10 -10.48 31.30
N GLY A 680 -19.11 -10.78 30.47
CA GLY A 680 -19.22 -12.10 29.82
C GLY A 680 -18.07 -12.36 28.84
N LEU A 681 -17.70 -11.33 28.06
CA LEU A 681 -16.58 -11.43 27.13
C LEU A 681 -15.23 -11.61 27.86
N ARG A 682 -15.00 -10.88 28.96
CA ARG A 682 -13.78 -11.07 29.79
C ARG A 682 -13.69 -12.50 30.30
N GLY A 683 -14.80 -13.05 30.84
CA GLY A 683 -14.80 -14.43 31.31
C GLY A 683 -14.48 -15.46 30.21
N LEU A 684 -14.99 -15.24 29.00
CA LEU A 684 -14.69 -16.08 27.84
C LEU A 684 -13.21 -15.97 27.44
N LEU A 685 -12.66 -14.75 27.37
CA LEU A 685 -11.24 -14.53 27.03
C LEU A 685 -10.29 -15.09 28.09
N ASP A 686 -10.62 -15.02 29.37
CA ASP A 686 -9.85 -15.66 30.43
C ASP A 686 -9.83 -17.18 30.27
N ALA A 687 -10.96 -17.80 29.91
CA ALA A 687 -10.99 -19.23 29.60
C ALA A 687 -10.14 -19.58 28.35
N VAL A 688 -10.10 -18.71 27.33
CA VAL A 688 -9.23 -18.91 26.17
C VAL A 688 -7.75 -18.76 26.56
N ARG A 689 -7.39 -17.80 27.45
CA ARG A 689 -6.02 -17.64 27.97
C ARG A 689 -5.55 -18.87 28.74
N ASP A 690 -6.44 -19.46 29.55
CA ASP A 690 -6.09 -20.66 30.31
C ASP A 690 -5.79 -21.87 29.40
N GLU A 691 -6.50 -22.00 28.27
CA GLU A 691 -6.26 -23.06 27.28
C GLU A 691 -5.03 -22.79 26.40
N LEU A 692 -4.64 -21.53 26.21
CA LEU A 692 -3.54 -21.09 25.35
C LEU A 692 -2.43 -20.33 26.14
N PRO A 693 -1.73 -20.96 27.07
CA PRO A 693 -0.81 -20.30 28.02
C PRO A 693 0.46 -19.70 27.36
N GLY A 694 0.60 -19.75 26.05
CA GLY A 694 1.73 -19.18 25.31
C GLY A 694 1.34 -18.08 24.32
N VAL A 695 0.04 -17.76 24.22
CA VAL A 695 -0.46 -16.75 23.30
C VAL A 695 -0.83 -15.49 24.07
N HIS A 696 -0.30 -14.35 23.63
CA HIS A 696 -0.70 -13.06 24.20
C HIS A 696 -2.09 -12.68 23.67
N ILE A 697 -3.05 -12.54 24.57
CA ILE A 697 -4.41 -12.08 24.30
C ILE A 697 -4.59 -10.74 25.03
N GLU A 698 -4.81 -9.69 24.29
CA GLU A 698 -5.06 -8.35 24.82
C GLU A 698 -6.31 -8.31 25.71
N ASP A 699 -6.30 -7.40 26.67
CA ASP A 699 -7.49 -7.13 27.48
C ASP A 699 -8.54 -6.38 26.66
N VAL A 700 -9.83 -6.55 27.03
CA VAL A 700 -10.92 -5.83 26.39
C VAL A 700 -10.79 -4.33 26.66
N PRO A 701 -10.62 -3.47 25.64
CA PRO A 701 -10.58 -2.04 25.83
C PRO A 701 -11.96 -1.53 26.21
N VAL A 702 -12.06 -1.00 27.42
CA VAL A 702 -13.30 -0.48 28.00
C VAL A 702 -13.17 0.98 28.38
N LYS A 703 -14.30 1.65 28.45
CA LYS A 703 -14.43 2.98 29.02
C LYS A 703 -15.40 2.95 30.22
N THR A 704 -15.16 3.82 31.17
CA THR A 704 -16.05 4.00 32.31
C THR A 704 -16.86 5.28 32.12
N ASP A 705 -18.12 5.17 31.77
CA ASP A 705 -18.99 6.32 31.59
C ASP A 705 -19.68 6.72 32.91
N ALA A 706 -19.67 8.02 33.22
CA ALA A 706 -20.44 8.59 34.32
C ALA A 706 -21.89 8.78 33.86
N LEU A 707 -22.77 7.90 34.26
CA LEU A 707 -24.17 7.94 33.89
C LEU A 707 -24.97 8.75 34.88
N PHE A 708 -25.64 9.80 34.43
CA PHE A 708 -26.60 10.59 35.20
C PHE A 708 -28.03 10.07 34.96
N ILE A 709 -28.60 9.45 35.96
CA ILE A 709 -29.96 8.92 35.90
C ILE A 709 -30.90 9.91 36.54
N ALA A 710 -31.77 10.55 35.74
CA ALA A 710 -32.79 11.45 36.23
C ALA A 710 -33.85 10.69 37.03
N ASP A 711 -34.36 11.30 38.13
CA ASP A 711 -35.45 10.76 38.92
C ASP A 711 -36.79 11.35 38.43
N PRO A 712 -37.63 10.55 37.71
CA PRO A 712 -38.88 11.05 37.15
C PRO A 712 -39.88 11.49 38.21
N GLN A 713 -39.81 10.91 39.44
CA GLN A 713 -40.71 11.29 40.53
C GLN A 713 -40.37 12.65 41.09
N MET A 714 -39.10 12.90 41.35
CA MET A 714 -38.61 14.17 41.84
C MET A 714 -38.77 15.30 40.80
N MET A 715 -38.48 14.99 39.50
CA MET A 715 -38.72 15.92 38.40
C MET A 715 -40.19 16.34 38.31
N THR A 716 -41.12 15.37 38.41
CA THR A 716 -42.56 15.66 38.41
C THR A 716 -43.00 16.45 39.67
N LEU A 717 -42.45 16.11 40.85
CA LEU A 717 -42.74 16.80 42.10
C LEU A 717 -42.35 18.26 42.05
N TYR A 718 -41.22 18.58 41.44
CA TYR A 718 -40.68 19.95 41.32
C TYR A 718 -41.07 20.64 40.00
N ASP A 719 -41.89 20.03 39.17
CA ASP A 719 -42.31 20.52 37.85
C ASP A 719 -41.12 20.93 36.95
N VAL A 720 -40.04 20.14 36.98
CA VAL A 720 -38.82 20.34 36.18
C VAL A 720 -38.89 19.46 34.94
N SER A 721 -38.67 20.04 33.76
CA SER A 721 -38.64 19.32 32.51
C SER A 721 -37.23 18.76 32.23
N TYR A 722 -37.17 17.67 31.44
CA TYR A 722 -35.88 17.10 30.97
C TYR A 722 -35.05 18.12 30.18
N SER A 723 -35.70 19.03 29.45
CA SER A 723 -35.01 20.08 28.70
C SER A 723 -34.31 21.10 29.59
N GLU A 724 -34.98 21.50 30.74
CA GLU A 724 -34.38 22.38 31.72
C GLU A 724 -33.18 21.73 32.40
N LEU A 725 -33.28 20.46 32.78
CA LEU A 725 -32.18 19.70 33.40
C LEU A 725 -31.01 19.56 32.43
N SER A 726 -31.28 19.15 31.17
CA SER A 726 -30.28 19.02 30.12
C SER A 726 -29.56 20.33 29.80
N SER A 727 -30.29 21.44 29.79
CA SER A 727 -29.71 22.78 29.57
C SER A 727 -28.74 23.19 30.68
N VAL A 728 -29.09 22.93 31.96
CA VAL A 728 -28.19 23.21 33.09
C VAL A 728 -26.92 22.34 33.00
N LEU A 729 -27.03 21.05 32.64
CA LEU A 729 -25.86 20.19 32.50
C LEU A 729 -24.96 20.64 31.36
N ARG A 730 -25.52 20.89 30.18
CA ARG A 730 -24.74 21.35 28.99
C ARG A 730 -24.00 22.66 29.29
N ASN A 731 -24.65 23.59 29.98
CA ASN A 731 -24.00 24.83 30.39
C ASN A 731 -22.85 24.60 31.37
N SER A 732 -23.02 23.68 32.31
CA SER A 732 -21.98 23.37 33.28
C SER A 732 -20.78 22.66 32.66
N LEU A 733 -20.98 21.98 31.51
CA LEU A 733 -19.95 21.33 30.75
C LEU A 733 -19.33 22.20 29.64
N ASN A 734 -19.77 23.47 29.51
CA ASN A 734 -19.34 24.39 28.43
C ASN A 734 -19.60 23.89 27.01
N GLU A 735 -20.68 23.15 26.79
CA GLU A 735 -21.00 22.53 25.50
C GLU A 735 -22.32 23.01 24.87
N ASN A 736 -22.92 24.07 25.42
CA ASN A 736 -24.17 24.63 24.90
C ASN A 736 -23.91 25.60 23.74
N ARG A 737 -23.87 25.11 22.51
CA ARG A 737 -23.71 25.89 21.29
C ARG A 737 -25.01 26.59 20.94
N LEU A 738 -24.98 27.92 20.86
CA LEU A 738 -26.12 28.75 20.49
C LEU A 738 -26.24 28.92 18.97
N PHE A 739 -25.20 29.45 18.34
CA PHE A 739 -25.09 29.65 16.90
C PHE A 739 -23.61 29.74 16.49
N SER A 740 -23.35 30.04 15.22
CA SER A 740 -21.98 30.33 14.74
C SER A 740 -21.96 31.67 14.03
N ILE A 741 -20.87 32.40 14.16
CA ILE A 741 -20.61 33.62 13.43
C ILE A 741 -19.54 33.41 12.38
N VAL A 742 -19.63 34.14 11.26
CA VAL A 742 -18.62 34.07 10.19
C VAL A 742 -17.73 35.31 10.33
N GLN A 743 -16.45 35.07 10.62
CA GLN A 743 -15.43 36.11 10.71
C GLN A 743 -14.35 35.87 9.64
N GLY A 744 -14.42 36.63 8.55
CA GLY A 744 -13.57 36.44 7.39
C GLY A 744 -13.88 35.09 6.69
N THR A 745 -12.92 34.17 6.73
CA THR A 745 -13.03 32.81 6.14
C THR A 745 -13.39 31.75 7.18
N ARG A 746 -13.46 32.11 8.47
CA ARG A 746 -13.68 31.19 9.58
C ARG A 746 -15.10 31.23 10.11
N THR A 747 -15.60 30.09 10.50
CA THR A 747 -16.85 29.94 11.25
C THR A 747 -16.52 29.70 12.71
N ILE A 748 -16.85 30.65 13.57
CA ILE A 748 -16.56 30.64 15.01
C ILE A 748 -17.84 30.29 15.76
N PRO A 749 -17.89 29.18 16.53
CA PRO A 749 -19.02 28.81 17.33
C PRO A 749 -19.16 29.76 18.53
N VAL A 750 -20.40 30.12 18.86
CA VAL A 750 -20.78 30.89 20.06
C VAL A 750 -21.40 29.91 21.03
N LEU A 751 -20.77 29.77 22.20
CA LEU A 751 -21.22 28.89 23.27
C LEU A 751 -21.61 29.70 24.52
N THR A 752 -22.49 29.15 25.30
CA THR A 752 -22.76 29.65 26.67
C THR A 752 -22.39 28.54 27.66
N GLY A 753 -21.76 28.92 28.75
CA GLY A 753 -21.31 27.96 29.74
C GLY A 753 -20.87 28.65 31.04
N ASP A 754 -20.45 27.83 31.98
CA ASP A 754 -19.95 28.22 33.28
C ASP A 754 -18.65 27.45 33.54
N ASP A 755 -17.78 28.06 34.35
CA ASP A 755 -16.46 27.47 34.65
C ASP A 755 -16.58 26.44 35.80
N ALA A 756 -17.34 25.35 35.57
CA ALA A 756 -17.48 24.28 36.54
C ALA A 756 -16.27 23.31 36.49
N GLY A 757 -15.54 23.23 37.59
CA GLY A 757 -14.28 22.52 37.68
C GLY A 757 -14.40 21.01 37.81
N SER A 758 -15.47 20.45 38.41
CA SER A 758 -15.61 19.01 38.70
C SER A 758 -17.05 18.50 38.66
N LEU A 759 -17.22 17.19 38.39
CA LEU A 759 -18.53 16.54 38.48
C LEU A 759 -19.19 16.67 39.85
N ALA A 760 -18.41 16.70 40.94
CA ALA A 760 -18.90 16.89 42.28
C ALA A 760 -19.48 18.33 42.49
N GLU A 761 -18.82 19.33 41.91
CA GLU A 761 -19.32 20.74 41.90
C GLU A 761 -20.62 20.86 41.12
N ILE A 762 -20.72 20.19 39.94
CA ILE A 762 -21.96 20.22 39.15
C ILE A 762 -23.16 19.66 39.97
N LEU A 763 -22.98 18.55 40.65
CA LEU A 763 -24.04 17.94 41.46
C LEU A 763 -24.37 18.75 42.72
N SER A 764 -23.37 19.32 43.41
CA SER A 764 -23.56 19.98 44.71
C SER A 764 -23.89 21.45 44.60
N GLU A 765 -23.34 22.18 43.60
CA GLU A 765 -23.47 23.64 43.51
C GLU A 765 -24.48 24.12 42.47
N LYS A 766 -24.80 23.28 41.49
CA LYS A 766 -25.76 23.65 40.46
C LYS A 766 -27.20 23.39 40.91
N PHE A 767 -28.09 24.30 40.55
CA PHE A 767 -29.50 24.23 40.92
C PHE A 767 -30.38 24.77 39.79
N ILE A 768 -31.61 24.32 39.76
CA ILE A 768 -32.68 24.85 38.91
C ILE A 768 -33.56 25.75 39.76
N VAL A 769 -33.87 26.95 39.29
CA VAL A 769 -34.81 27.84 39.96
C VAL A 769 -36.19 27.71 39.35
N LYS A 770 -37.17 27.23 40.17
CA LYS A 770 -38.55 27.08 39.75
C LYS A 770 -39.46 27.74 40.82
N ASP A 771 -40.30 28.66 40.42
CA ASP A 771 -41.21 29.40 41.33
C ASP A 771 -40.52 30.03 42.56
N GLY A 772 -39.28 30.49 42.43
CA GLY A 772 -38.48 31.07 43.52
C GLY A 772 -37.82 30.05 44.44
N VAL A 773 -37.98 28.75 44.19
CA VAL A 773 -37.32 27.65 44.92
C VAL A 773 -36.07 27.21 44.16
N ARG A 774 -34.92 27.09 44.85
CA ARG A 774 -33.69 26.53 44.34
C ARG A 774 -33.68 25.01 44.54
N ILE A 775 -33.73 24.27 43.47
CA ILE A 775 -33.73 22.80 43.47
C ILE A 775 -32.33 22.32 43.06
N PRO A 776 -31.56 21.70 43.97
CA PRO A 776 -30.24 21.18 43.63
C PRO A 776 -30.35 20.08 42.56
N VAL A 777 -29.39 20.02 41.64
CA VAL A 777 -29.34 18.97 40.60
C VAL A 777 -29.21 17.59 41.23
N SER A 778 -28.51 17.46 42.37
CA SER A 778 -28.40 16.21 43.15
C SER A 778 -29.72 15.61 43.65
N GLU A 779 -30.78 16.43 43.78
CA GLU A 779 -32.14 15.94 44.14
C GLU A 779 -32.92 15.41 42.93
N LEU A 780 -32.53 15.80 41.72
CA LEU A 780 -33.20 15.46 40.46
C LEU A 780 -32.58 14.28 39.75
N MET A 781 -31.32 13.92 40.09
CA MET A 781 -30.57 12.83 39.46
C MET A 781 -29.59 12.19 40.42
N ARG A 782 -29.21 10.98 40.10
CA ARG A 782 -28.10 10.25 40.73
C ARG A 782 -27.04 9.94 39.72
N GLN A 783 -25.79 9.94 40.16
CA GLN A 783 -24.64 9.50 39.38
C GLN A 783 -24.33 8.03 39.67
N THR A 784 -24.04 7.26 38.61
CA THR A 784 -23.46 5.92 38.68
C THR A 784 -22.40 5.79 37.61
N TYR A 785 -21.55 4.78 37.71
CA TYR A 785 -20.55 4.49 36.70
C TYR A 785 -20.88 3.17 36.04
N ILE A 786 -20.75 3.11 34.73
CA ILE A 786 -20.92 1.88 33.94
C ILE A 786 -19.68 1.67 33.09
N GLU A 787 -19.26 0.42 32.94
CA GLU A 787 -18.25 0.04 31.96
C GLU A 787 -18.94 -0.28 30.64
N ASP A 788 -18.42 0.26 29.53
CA ASP A 788 -18.89 -0.03 28.17
C ASP A 788 -17.70 -0.19 27.23
N PHE A 789 -17.92 -0.74 26.05
CA PHE A 789 -16.89 -0.87 25.02
C PHE A 789 -16.49 0.52 24.52
N LYS A 790 -15.18 0.75 24.32
CA LYS A 790 -14.67 1.96 23.65
C LYS A 790 -15.10 2.02 22.20
N THR A 791 -15.12 0.85 21.54
CA THR A 791 -15.42 0.69 20.14
C THR A 791 -16.40 -0.46 19.92
N VAL A 792 -17.46 -0.21 19.17
CA VAL A 792 -18.41 -1.24 18.73
C VAL A 792 -18.11 -1.59 17.27
N VAL A 793 -17.71 -2.83 17.02
CA VAL A 793 -17.41 -3.32 15.68
C VAL A 793 -18.55 -4.20 15.17
N SER A 794 -18.91 -4.00 13.88
CA SER A 794 -19.98 -4.80 13.27
C SER A 794 -19.61 -5.18 11.83
N GLY A 795 -20.18 -6.27 11.37
CA GLY A 795 -20.05 -6.74 9.99
C GLY A 795 -21.42 -6.97 9.33
N ALA A 796 -21.43 -7.72 8.24
CA ALA A 796 -22.66 -8.08 7.54
C ALA A 796 -23.64 -8.85 8.45
N GLU A 797 -23.12 -9.67 9.37
CA GLU A 797 -23.89 -10.55 10.26
C GLU A 797 -24.28 -9.92 11.61
N GLY A 798 -23.84 -8.68 11.88
CA GLY A 798 -24.12 -7.94 13.12
C GLY A 798 -22.87 -7.59 13.92
N ASN A 799 -23.06 -7.25 15.19
CA ASN A 799 -21.97 -6.82 16.08
C ASN A 799 -21.11 -8.01 16.50
N TYR A 800 -19.81 -7.81 16.55
CA TYR A 800 -18.84 -8.80 17.02
C TYR A 800 -17.67 -8.10 17.72
N TYR A 801 -16.95 -8.85 18.55
CA TYR A 801 -15.68 -8.38 19.13
C TYR A 801 -14.51 -9.08 18.43
N PRO A 802 -13.58 -8.32 17.81
CA PRO A 802 -12.39 -8.88 17.16
C PRO A 802 -11.29 -9.14 18.20
N VAL A 803 -10.86 -10.39 18.33
CA VAL A 803 -9.68 -10.78 19.13
C VAL A 803 -8.52 -11.05 18.17
N SER A 804 -7.53 -10.18 18.19
CA SER A 804 -6.32 -10.33 17.39
C SER A 804 -5.35 -11.29 18.06
N LEU A 805 -4.89 -12.32 17.33
CA LEU A 805 -4.01 -13.36 17.82
C LEU A 805 -2.78 -13.45 16.91
N ASP A 806 -1.62 -13.09 17.47
CA ASP A 806 -0.34 -13.23 16.75
C ASP A 806 0.24 -14.61 17.04
N VAL A 807 0.01 -15.55 16.14
CA VAL A 807 0.32 -16.97 16.31
C VAL A 807 0.87 -17.61 15.04
N ASP A 808 1.86 -18.49 15.21
CA ASP A 808 2.44 -19.24 14.10
C ASP A 808 1.58 -20.45 13.68
N ASN A 809 0.96 -21.15 14.65
CA ASN A 809 0.18 -22.36 14.41
C ASN A 809 -1.34 -22.09 14.48
N VAL A 810 -1.85 -21.39 13.48
CA VAL A 810 -3.26 -20.98 13.38
C VAL A 810 -4.28 -22.14 13.53
N PRO A 811 -4.09 -23.33 12.89
CA PRO A 811 -5.06 -24.42 13.03
C PRO A 811 -5.24 -24.97 14.46
N GLU A 812 -4.17 -25.00 15.24
CA GLU A 812 -4.21 -25.45 16.65
C GLU A 812 -4.93 -24.45 17.53
N VAL A 813 -4.66 -23.16 17.31
CA VAL A 813 -5.33 -22.06 18.04
C VAL A 813 -6.83 -22.02 17.72
N ILE A 814 -7.22 -22.18 16.45
CA ILE A 814 -8.64 -22.28 16.06
C ILE A 814 -9.33 -23.42 16.82
N ALA A 815 -8.71 -24.60 16.86
CA ALA A 815 -9.30 -25.75 17.57
C ALA A 815 -9.45 -25.51 19.07
N ALA A 816 -8.47 -24.81 19.70
CA ALA A 816 -8.54 -24.44 21.12
C ALA A 816 -9.67 -23.41 21.38
N VAL A 817 -9.74 -22.34 20.58
CA VAL A 817 -10.80 -21.32 20.70
C VAL A 817 -12.18 -21.95 20.47
N ASP A 818 -12.35 -22.79 19.45
CA ASP A 818 -13.61 -23.51 19.19
C ASP A 818 -14.00 -24.40 20.36
N SER A 819 -13.03 -25.06 21.05
CA SER A 819 -13.32 -25.92 22.20
C SER A 819 -13.84 -25.14 23.40
N VAL A 820 -13.37 -23.90 23.60
CA VAL A 820 -13.81 -23.02 24.68
C VAL A 820 -15.17 -22.42 24.35
N VAL A 821 -15.32 -21.82 23.15
CA VAL A 821 -16.56 -21.15 22.74
C VAL A 821 -17.74 -22.14 22.65
N SER A 822 -17.51 -23.39 22.21
CA SER A 822 -18.55 -24.40 22.12
C SER A 822 -19.06 -24.88 23.48
N GLN A 823 -18.40 -24.55 24.60
CA GLN A 823 -18.89 -24.82 25.95
C GLN A 823 -19.86 -23.76 26.47
N ASP A 824 -19.94 -22.61 25.79
CA ASP A 824 -20.84 -21.51 26.14
C ASP A 824 -21.84 -21.27 24.99
N ASP A 825 -23.09 -21.68 25.15
CA ASP A 825 -24.17 -21.48 24.17
C ASP A 825 -24.50 -19.97 23.92
N GLY A 826 -23.86 -19.04 24.64
CA GLY A 826 -24.04 -17.59 24.52
C GLY A 826 -23.31 -16.95 23.37
N TYR A 827 -22.24 -17.59 22.88
CA TYR A 827 -21.33 -17.00 21.90
C TYR A 827 -21.13 -17.89 20.68
N GLU A 828 -20.85 -17.26 19.56
CA GLU A 828 -20.38 -17.89 18.32
C GLU A 828 -19.08 -17.23 17.88
N VAL A 829 -18.20 -17.98 17.24
CA VAL A 829 -16.95 -17.47 16.70
C VAL A 829 -16.86 -17.70 15.19
N SER A 830 -16.34 -16.70 14.50
CA SER A 830 -15.91 -16.82 13.10
C SER A 830 -14.50 -16.28 12.98
N TYR A 831 -13.76 -16.70 11.97
CA TYR A 831 -12.35 -16.39 11.84
C TYR A 831 -12.04 -15.60 10.58
N SER A 832 -11.15 -14.63 10.72
CA SER A 832 -10.51 -13.86 9.64
C SER A 832 -9.03 -13.68 9.94
N GLY A 833 -8.33 -12.88 9.16
CA GLY A 833 -6.93 -12.55 9.37
C GLY A 833 -6.05 -12.84 8.16
N SER A 834 -4.80 -12.39 8.24
CA SER A 834 -3.86 -12.44 7.12
C SER A 834 -3.48 -13.88 6.71
N TRP A 835 -3.59 -14.86 7.62
CA TRP A 835 -3.35 -16.28 7.28
C TRP A 835 -4.30 -16.81 6.20
N PHE A 836 -5.58 -16.43 6.26
CA PHE A 836 -6.58 -16.85 5.25
C PHE A 836 -6.37 -16.14 3.92
N SER A 837 -6.12 -14.83 3.94
CA SER A 837 -5.89 -14.03 2.73
C SER A 837 -4.60 -14.45 2.02
N ASN A 838 -3.51 -14.69 2.77
CA ASN A 838 -2.24 -15.14 2.23
C ASN A 838 -2.34 -16.54 1.60
N ARG A 839 -3.07 -17.45 2.24
CA ARG A 839 -3.32 -18.78 1.68
C ARG A 839 -4.15 -18.72 0.40
N LYS A 840 -5.19 -17.88 0.36
CA LYS A 840 -6.01 -17.67 -0.86
C LYS A 840 -5.15 -17.14 -2.00
N MET A 841 -4.35 -16.11 -1.75
CA MET A 841 -3.43 -15.53 -2.73
C MET A 841 -2.44 -16.57 -3.30
N VAL A 842 -1.79 -17.35 -2.44
CA VAL A 842 -0.83 -18.38 -2.88
C VAL A 842 -1.52 -19.45 -3.74
N MET A 843 -2.78 -19.81 -3.42
CA MET A 843 -3.55 -20.75 -4.24
C MET A 843 -3.95 -20.17 -5.61
N GLU A 844 -4.27 -18.89 -5.70
CA GLU A 844 -4.52 -18.19 -6.96
C GLU A 844 -3.26 -18.18 -7.84
N PHE A 845 -2.09 -17.86 -7.27
CA PHE A 845 -0.82 -17.93 -8.01
C PHE A 845 -0.42 -19.35 -8.44
N LEU A 846 -0.72 -20.35 -7.63
CA LEU A 846 -0.50 -21.73 -8.03
C LEU A 846 -1.37 -22.11 -9.24
N LEU A 847 -2.62 -21.64 -9.26
CA LEU A 847 -3.52 -21.82 -10.41
C LEU A 847 -2.94 -21.11 -11.66
N VAL A 848 -2.44 -19.88 -11.52
CA VAL A 848 -1.76 -19.13 -12.58
C VAL A 848 -0.55 -19.91 -13.15
N LEU A 849 0.28 -20.46 -12.27
CA LEU A 849 1.42 -21.29 -12.67
C LEU A 849 0.97 -22.53 -13.47
N VAL A 850 -0.09 -23.21 -13.02
CA VAL A 850 -0.65 -24.37 -13.73
C VAL A 850 -1.18 -23.96 -15.11
N ILE A 851 -1.92 -22.85 -15.20
CA ILE A 851 -2.42 -22.33 -16.49
C ILE A 851 -1.24 -21.98 -17.41
N ALA A 852 -0.19 -21.33 -16.91
CA ALA A 852 1.02 -21.02 -17.67
C ALA A 852 1.67 -22.29 -18.23
N VAL A 853 1.83 -23.33 -17.42
CA VAL A 853 2.38 -24.62 -17.85
C VAL A 853 1.51 -25.30 -18.90
N VAL A 854 0.18 -25.24 -18.77
CA VAL A 854 -0.76 -25.78 -19.78
C VAL A 854 -0.65 -25.02 -21.10
N LEU A 855 -0.61 -23.67 -21.06
CA LEU A 855 -0.43 -22.86 -22.27
C LEU A 855 0.92 -23.15 -22.96
N LEU A 856 2.00 -23.26 -22.15
CA LEU A 856 3.31 -23.68 -22.66
C LEU A 856 3.24 -25.04 -23.34
N TYR A 857 2.57 -26.01 -22.70
CA TYR A 857 2.39 -27.36 -23.31
C TYR A 857 1.71 -27.27 -24.68
N LEU A 858 0.63 -26.50 -24.81
CA LEU A 858 -0.11 -26.36 -26.06
C LEU A 858 0.75 -25.74 -27.18
N ILE A 859 1.51 -24.69 -26.85
CA ILE A 859 2.39 -24.01 -27.81
C ILE A 859 3.51 -24.96 -28.25
N LEU A 860 4.18 -25.61 -27.30
CA LEU A 860 5.25 -26.57 -27.60
C LEU A 860 4.75 -27.78 -28.40
N ALA A 861 3.54 -28.28 -28.09
CA ALA A 861 2.92 -29.36 -28.84
C ALA A 861 2.67 -28.96 -30.29
N SER A 862 2.21 -27.74 -30.52
CA SER A 862 2.04 -27.18 -31.87
C SER A 862 3.39 -26.98 -32.59
N GLN A 863 4.41 -26.48 -31.89
CA GLN A 863 5.73 -26.19 -32.46
C GLN A 863 6.49 -27.46 -32.86
N PHE A 864 6.44 -28.51 -32.03
CA PHE A 864 7.15 -29.77 -32.29
C PHE A 864 6.32 -30.83 -33.02
N GLU A 865 5.04 -30.53 -33.29
CA GLU A 865 4.07 -31.50 -33.83
C GLU A 865 4.12 -32.86 -33.09
N SER A 866 4.25 -32.79 -31.77
CA SER A 866 4.45 -33.95 -30.89
C SER A 866 3.84 -33.71 -29.51
N LEU A 867 3.03 -34.61 -29.01
CA LEU A 867 2.48 -34.57 -27.66
C LEU A 867 3.50 -35.00 -26.57
N LEU A 868 4.58 -35.69 -26.94
CA LEU A 868 5.54 -36.25 -25.98
C LEU A 868 6.71 -35.31 -25.70
N GLN A 869 7.20 -34.60 -26.73
CA GLN A 869 8.35 -33.70 -26.57
C GLN A 869 8.08 -32.55 -25.59
N PRO A 870 6.91 -31.91 -25.60
CA PRO A 870 6.58 -30.89 -24.57
C PRO A 870 6.66 -31.42 -23.14
N VAL A 871 6.20 -32.66 -22.88
CA VAL A 871 6.27 -33.26 -21.53
C VAL A 871 7.72 -33.41 -21.07
N ILE A 872 8.64 -33.78 -21.99
CA ILE A 872 10.05 -33.89 -21.69
C ILE A 872 10.63 -32.51 -21.36
N ILE A 873 10.31 -31.47 -22.15
CA ILE A 873 10.77 -30.11 -21.94
C ILE A 873 10.21 -29.55 -20.60
N LEU A 874 8.92 -29.70 -20.37
CA LEU A 874 8.26 -29.18 -19.16
C LEU A 874 8.71 -29.90 -17.87
N SER A 875 9.30 -31.09 -17.96
CA SER A 875 9.88 -31.76 -16.78
C SER A 875 11.03 -30.99 -16.13
N GLU A 876 11.64 -30.06 -16.85
CA GLU A 876 12.66 -29.13 -16.35
C GLU A 876 12.07 -28.16 -15.30
N ILE A 877 10.88 -27.60 -15.55
CA ILE A 877 10.20 -26.67 -14.61
C ILE A 877 10.08 -27.31 -13.22
N VAL A 878 9.77 -28.60 -13.15
CA VAL A 878 9.60 -29.30 -11.87
C VAL A 878 10.89 -29.28 -11.05
N VAL A 879 12.03 -29.47 -11.71
CA VAL A 879 13.34 -29.45 -11.02
C VAL A 879 13.71 -28.04 -10.58
N ASP A 880 13.45 -27.04 -11.43
CA ASP A 880 13.78 -25.65 -11.17
C ASP A 880 12.94 -25.05 -10.05
N VAL A 881 11.63 -25.33 -10.04
CA VAL A 881 10.73 -24.94 -8.96
C VAL A 881 11.17 -25.57 -7.64
N PHE A 882 11.51 -26.87 -7.63
CA PHE A 882 12.01 -27.51 -6.42
C PHE A 882 13.30 -26.85 -5.90
N ALA A 883 14.28 -26.64 -6.77
CA ALA A 883 15.55 -26.06 -6.40
C ALA A 883 15.37 -24.64 -5.83
N SER A 884 14.52 -23.84 -6.46
CA SER A 884 14.21 -22.48 -6.03
C SER A 884 13.52 -22.47 -4.66
N LEU A 885 12.50 -23.29 -4.44
CA LEU A 885 11.83 -23.43 -3.14
C LEU A 885 12.78 -23.93 -2.05
N LEU A 886 13.65 -24.89 -2.38
CA LEU A 886 14.63 -25.42 -1.43
C LEU A 886 15.61 -24.35 -0.96
N VAL A 887 16.12 -23.52 -1.87
CA VAL A 887 17.05 -22.44 -1.52
C VAL A 887 16.33 -21.36 -0.72
N LEU A 888 15.11 -20.96 -1.09
CA LEU A 888 14.30 -20.02 -0.29
C LEU A 888 14.11 -20.55 1.13
N TRP A 889 13.77 -21.84 1.28
CA TRP A 889 13.59 -22.46 2.60
C TRP A 889 14.87 -22.48 3.43
N VAL A 890 16.01 -22.84 2.83
CA VAL A 890 17.33 -22.84 3.51
C VAL A 890 17.74 -21.43 3.95
N MET A 891 17.34 -20.39 3.19
CA MET A 891 17.60 -18.99 3.54
C MET A 891 16.60 -18.42 4.54
N GLY A 892 15.60 -19.19 4.98
CA GLY A 892 14.57 -18.73 5.92
C GLY A 892 13.52 -17.79 5.31
N LEU A 893 13.44 -17.72 3.97
CA LEU A 893 12.50 -16.81 3.29
C LEU A 893 11.12 -17.47 3.14
N SER A 894 10.08 -16.63 3.18
CA SER A 894 8.69 -17.05 2.97
C SER A 894 8.34 -17.26 1.49
N ILE A 895 7.30 -18.07 1.24
CA ILE A 895 6.61 -18.05 -0.06
C ILE A 895 5.75 -16.78 -0.08
N ASN A 896 6.17 -15.82 -0.88
CA ASN A 896 5.51 -14.53 -1.01
C ASN A 896 5.21 -14.22 -2.49
N LEU A 897 4.50 -13.12 -2.70
CA LEU A 897 4.09 -12.64 -4.00
C LEU A 897 5.25 -12.58 -5.00
N MET A 898 6.40 -12.01 -4.59
CA MET A 898 7.57 -11.85 -5.45
C MET A 898 8.27 -13.18 -5.78
N SER A 899 8.37 -14.09 -4.83
CA SER A 899 8.91 -15.42 -5.06
C SER A 899 8.04 -16.24 -6.03
N MET A 900 6.70 -16.12 -5.91
CA MET A 900 5.76 -16.81 -6.81
C MET A 900 5.86 -16.30 -8.25
N ILE A 901 6.01 -14.97 -8.42
CA ILE A 901 6.27 -14.40 -9.75
C ILE A 901 7.59 -14.90 -10.31
N GLY A 902 8.64 -14.93 -9.48
CA GLY A 902 9.92 -15.51 -9.86
C GLY A 902 9.78 -16.94 -10.40
N LEU A 903 8.93 -17.77 -9.78
CA LEU A 903 8.64 -19.15 -10.23
C LEU A 903 7.90 -19.18 -11.59
N VAL A 904 6.98 -18.26 -11.81
CA VAL A 904 6.30 -18.12 -13.11
C VAL A 904 7.28 -17.68 -14.18
N VAL A 905 8.07 -16.66 -13.90
CA VAL A 905 9.08 -16.08 -14.80
C VAL A 905 10.12 -17.12 -15.21
N ILE A 906 10.72 -17.84 -14.24
CA ILE A 906 11.75 -18.85 -14.53
C ILE A 906 11.21 -19.97 -15.41
N SER A 907 9.93 -20.34 -15.24
CA SER A 907 9.26 -21.35 -16.07
C SER A 907 9.25 -20.99 -17.56
N GLY A 908 9.22 -19.68 -17.88
CA GLY A 908 9.25 -19.21 -19.28
C GLY A 908 10.66 -19.02 -19.84
N ILE A 909 11.62 -18.64 -19.00
CA ILE A 909 12.98 -18.33 -19.45
C ILE A 909 13.78 -19.59 -19.71
N VAL A 910 13.79 -20.54 -18.77
CA VAL A 910 14.64 -21.75 -18.84
C VAL A 910 14.26 -22.66 -20.01
N ILE A 911 12.98 -22.77 -20.31
CA ILE A 911 12.48 -23.60 -21.42
C ILE A 911 13.09 -23.22 -22.78
N ASN A 912 13.47 -21.95 -22.97
CA ASN A 912 14.03 -21.45 -24.22
C ASN A 912 15.29 -22.22 -24.64
N ASP A 913 16.19 -22.48 -23.72
CA ASP A 913 17.42 -23.26 -23.97
C ASP A 913 17.11 -24.70 -24.33
N SER A 914 16.13 -25.30 -23.67
CA SER A 914 15.69 -26.68 -23.92
C SER A 914 14.97 -26.85 -25.27
N ILE A 915 14.16 -25.86 -25.68
CA ILE A 915 13.53 -25.82 -27.01
C ILE A 915 14.61 -25.89 -28.10
N LEU A 916 15.60 -24.99 -28.04
CA LEU A 916 16.68 -24.94 -29.02
C LEU A 916 17.51 -26.21 -29.06
N LYS A 917 17.70 -26.87 -27.92
CA LYS A 917 18.44 -28.13 -27.82
C LYS A 917 17.68 -29.30 -28.45
N ILE A 918 16.40 -29.44 -28.10
CA ILE A 918 15.54 -30.50 -28.66
C ILE A 918 15.37 -30.33 -30.20
N ASP A 919 15.19 -29.08 -30.66
CA ASP A 919 15.13 -28.79 -32.12
C ASP A 919 16.43 -29.22 -32.82
N THR A 920 17.59 -28.92 -32.21
CA THR A 920 18.88 -29.35 -32.78
C THR A 920 19.01 -30.89 -32.83
N ILE A 921 18.60 -31.61 -31.78
CA ILE A 921 18.58 -33.07 -31.75
C ILE A 921 17.66 -33.59 -32.86
N ASN A 922 16.46 -33.03 -33.00
CA ASN A 922 15.48 -33.45 -34.02
C ASN A 922 16.00 -33.22 -35.44
N ARG A 923 16.69 -32.12 -35.73
CA ARG A 923 17.32 -31.84 -37.03
C ARG A 923 18.43 -32.86 -37.35
N MET A 924 19.32 -33.11 -36.38
CA MET A 924 20.37 -34.11 -36.59
C MET A 924 19.84 -35.54 -36.81
N ARG A 925 18.73 -35.89 -36.15
CA ARG A 925 18.03 -37.14 -36.42
C ARG A 925 17.43 -37.20 -37.84
N LYS A 926 16.86 -36.09 -38.33
CA LYS A 926 16.39 -36.00 -39.75
C LYS A 926 17.54 -36.10 -40.74
N ASP A 927 18.74 -35.60 -40.37
CA ASP A 927 19.95 -35.71 -41.18
C ASP A 927 20.60 -37.12 -41.12
N GLY A 928 19.97 -38.09 -40.40
CA GLY A 928 20.40 -39.50 -40.39
C GLY A 928 21.38 -39.88 -39.28
N TYR A 929 21.68 -39.04 -38.32
CA TYR A 929 22.54 -39.37 -37.17
C TYR A 929 21.86 -40.38 -36.24
N ALA A 930 22.65 -41.33 -35.72
CA ALA A 930 22.19 -42.27 -34.70
C ALA A 930 21.74 -41.53 -33.44
N LEU A 931 20.68 -41.99 -32.70
CA LEU A 931 20.09 -41.31 -31.56
C LEU A 931 21.14 -40.87 -30.51
N ARG A 932 22.08 -41.75 -30.12
CA ARG A 932 23.13 -41.47 -29.15
C ARG A 932 24.05 -40.35 -29.68
N GLN A 933 24.43 -40.44 -30.92
CA GLN A 933 25.31 -39.45 -31.56
C GLN A 933 24.63 -38.11 -31.78
N ALA A 934 23.35 -38.12 -32.18
CA ALA A 934 22.55 -36.88 -32.29
C ALA A 934 22.42 -36.14 -30.96
N VAL A 935 22.20 -36.87 -29.86
CA VAL A 935 22.06 -36.26 -28.50
C VAL A 935 23.40 -35.69 -28.02
N THR A 936 24.52 -36.41 -28.14
CA THR A 936 25.83 -35.96 -27.66
C THR A 936 26.35 -34.77 -28.49
N GLU A 937 26.27 -34.86 -29.82
CA GLU A 937 26.75 -33.80 -30.71
C GLU A 937 25.89 -32.51 -30.62
N ALA A 938 24.56 -32.64 -30.51
CA ALA A 938 23.68 -31.49 -30.30
C ALA A 938 23.97 -30.81 -28.97
N SER A 939 24.25 -31.59 -27.89
CA SER A 939 24.66 -31.03 -26.60
C SER A 939 25.93 -30.19 -26.74
N SER A 940 26.98 -30.76 -27.31
CA SER A 940 28.26 -30.07 -27.48
C SER A 940 28.18 -28.80 -28.34
N ARG A 941 27.35 -28.82 -29.41
CA ARG A 941 27.18 -27.64 -30.30
C ARG A 941 26.45 -26.47 -29.60
N ARG A 942 25.53 -26.75 -28.73
CA ARG A 942 24.71 -25.71 -28.06
C ARG A 942 25.22 -25.28 -26.69
N MET A 943 26.12 -26.05 -26.07
CA MET A 943 26.57 -25.81 -24.68
C MET A 943 27.09 -24.39 -24.46
N LYS A 944 27.94 -23.89 -25.35
CA LYS A 944 28.53 -22.54 -25.22
C LYS A 944 27.47 -21.44 -25.22
N ALA A 945 26.52 -21.52 -26.15
CA ALA A 945 25.42 -20.54 -26.25
C ALA A 945 24.55 -20.57 -24.99
N ILE A 946 24.18 -21.79 -24.52
CA ILE A 946 23.36 -21.97 -23.32
C ILE A 946 24.05 -21.42 -22.06
N ILE A 947 25.34 -21.72 -21.84
CA ILE A 947 26.09 -21.21 -20.70
C ILE A 947 26.22 -19.67 -20.77
N MET A 948 26.44 -19.13 -21.97
CA MET A 948 26.60 -17.70 -22.17
C MET A 948 25.28 -16.95 -21.88
N THR A 949 24.13 -17.45 -22.40
CA THR A 949 22.82 -16.83 -22.14
C THR A 949 22.46 -16.91 -20.67
N SER A 950 22.58 -18.09 -20.05
CA SER A 950 22.27 -18.25 -18.62
C SER A 950 23.15 -17.36 -17.72
N LEU A 951 24.45 -17.29 -17.97
CA LEU A 951 25.35 -16.46 -17.19
C LEU A 951 25.08 -14.96 -17.40
N THR A 952 24.69 -14.56 -18.61
CA THR A 952 24.29 -13.17 -18.91
C THR A 952 23.04 -12.79 -18.11
N THR A 953 22.03 -13.64 -18.09
CA THR A 953 20.78 -13.39 -17.34
C THR A 953 21.02 -13.40 -15.84
N ILE A 954 21.78 -14.36 -15.29
CA ILE A 954 22.15 -14.41 -13.86
C ILE A 954 22.86 -13.13 -13.43
N LEU A 955 23.89 -12.71 -14.17
CA LEU A 955 24.65 -11.51 -13.81
C LEU A 955 23.87 -10.21 -14.03
N ALA A 956 22.91 -10.18 -14.97
CA ALA A 956 22.02 -9.03 -15.12
C ALA A 956 21.11 -8.84 -13.89
N VAL A 957 20.68 -9.92 -13.25
CA VAL A 957 19.81 -9.88 -12.05
C VAL A 957 20.62 -9.78 -10.74
N CYS A 958 21.91 -10.10 -10.76
CA CYS A 958 22.77 -10.10 -9.55
C CYS A 958 22.79 -8.78 -8.74
N PRO A 959 22.72 -7.57 -9.36
CA PRO A 959 22.66 -6.34 -8.59
C PRO A 959 21.50 -6.25 -7.58
N PHE A 960 20.39 -6.98 -7.79
CA PHE A 960 19.23 -7.02 -6.86
C PHE A 960 19.39 -7.98 -5.68
N LEU A 961 20.56 -8.59 -5.50
CA LEU A 961 20.88 -9.33 -4.28
C LEU A 961 21.29 -8.41 -3.12
N SER A 962 21.48 -7.11 -3.37
CA SER A 962 21.69 -6.13 -2.32
C SER A 962 20.40 -5.99 -1.49
N ARG A 963 20.53 -5.76 -0.18
CA ARG A 963 19.46 -5.43 0.76
C ARG A 963 19.71 -4.04 1.33
N GLY A 964 18.70 -3.43 1.91
CA GLY A 964 18.83 -2.16 2.62
C GLY A 964 18.06 -0.99 2.01
N ASN A 965 17.23 -1.27 1.00
CA ASN A 965 16.23 -0.33 0.51
C ASN A 965 15.00 -1.06 -0.02
N MET A 966 13.85 -0.41 0.04
CA MET A 966 12.55 -0.97 -0.30
C MET A 966 12.50 -1.60 -1.70
N GLY A 967 13.11 -0.97 -2.71
CA GLY A 967 13.07 -1.46 -4.09
C GLY A 967 13.84 -2.76 -4.28
N ASP A 968 15.00 -2.89 -3.62
CA ASP A 968 15.84 -4.09 -3.68
C ASP A 968 15.25 -5.21 -2.80
N ASP A 969 14.80 -4.90 -1.57
CA ASP A 969 14.21 -5.87 -0.66
C ASP A 969 12.96 -6.54 -1.25
N LEU A 970 12.13 -5.75 -1.94
CA LEU A 970 10.97 -6.25 -2.66
C LEU A 970 11.35 -7.29 -3.71
N GLN A 971 12.44 -7.06 -4.44
CA GLN A 971 12.86 -7.88 -5.57
C GLN A 971 13.79 -9.02 -5.19
N TYR A 972 14.33 -8.99 -3.98
CA TYR A 972 15.31 -9.96 -3.49
C TYR A 972 14.84 -11.41 -3.60
N PRO A 973 13.62 -11.82 -3.14
CA PRO A 973 13.18 -13.22 -3.28
C PRO A 973 13.00 -13.65 -4.74
N MET A 974 12.47 -12.76 -5.59
CA MET A 974 12.31 -13.01 -7.01
C MET A 974 13.68 -13.22 -7.68
N SER A 975 14.66 -12.39 -7.35
CA SER A 975 16.02 -12.48 -7.89
C SER A 975 16.71 -13.78 -7.50
N ILE A 976 16.55 -14.23 -6.25
CA ILE A 976 17.06 -15.54 -5.79
C ILE A 976 16.43 -16.68 -6.61
N VAL A 977 15.11 -16.68 -6.77
CA VAL A 977 14.39 -17.69 -7.54
C VAL A 977 14.93 -17.75 -8.98
N ILE A 978 15.12 -16.59 -9.62
CA ILE A 978 15.62 -16.52 -10.99
C ILE A 978 17.06 -17.01 -11.08
N ILE A 979 17.94 -16.58 -10.20
CA ILE A 979 19.36 -16.99 -10.20
C ILE A 979 19.49 -18.50 -9.95
N VAL A 980 18.79 -19.03 -8.97
CA VAL A 980 18.82 -20.46 -8.64
C VAL A 980 18.20 -21.27 -9.76
N GLY A 981 17.02 -20.88 -10.22
CA GLY A 981 16.32 -21.56 -11.30
C GLY A 981 17.13 -21.56 -12.61
N MET A 982 17.73 -20.41 -13.01
CA MET A 982 18.61 -20.33 -14.16
C MET A 982 19.85 -21.22 -14.00
N THR A 983 20.46 -21.25 -12.81
CA THR A 983 21.65 -22.08 -12.56
C THR A 983 21.33 -23.55 -12.66
N VAL A 984 20.27 -24.01 -11.98
CA VAL A 984 19.85 -25.42 -11.97
C VAL A 984 19.25 -25.79 -13.31
N GLY A 985 18.40 -24.94 -13.89
CA GLY A 985 17.80 -25.17 -15.21
C GLY A 985 18.83 -25.33 -16.31
N THR A 986 19.90 -24.52 -16.31
CA THR A 986 21.02 -24.71 -17.24
C THR A 986 21.63 -26.08 -17.10
N LEU A 987 21.85 -26.57 -15.88
CA LEU A 987 22.40 -27.92 -15.66
C LEU A 987 21.39 -29.00 -16.08
N VAL A 988 20.13 -28.84 -15.84
CA VAL A 988 19.06 -29.76 -16.25
C VAL A 988 18.93 -29.78 -17.77
N SER A 989 18.88 -28.61 -18.41
CA SER A 989 18.87 -28.49 -19.88
C SER A 989 20.08 -29.14 -20.53
N LEU A 990 21.29 -28.96 -19.95
CA LEU A 990 22.53 -29.52 -20.49
C LEU A 990 22.60 -31.04 -20.34
N PHE A 991 22.19 -31.62 -19.21
CA PHE A 991 22.50 -33.01 -18.87
C PHE A 991 21.27 -33.89 -18.64
N VAL A 992 20.28 -33.44 -17.84
CA VAL A 992 19.15 -34.26 -17.44
C VAL A 992 18.14 -34.42 -18.56
N LEU A 993 17.75 -33.34 -19.22
CA LEU A 993 16.73 -33.36 -20.28
C LEU A 993 17.14 -34.20 -21.52
N PRO A 994 18.40 -34.15 -22.06
CA PRO A 994 18.82 -35.01 -23.13
C PRO A 994 18.87 -36.51 -22.74
N ALA A 995 19.19 -36.78 -21.45
CA ALA A 995 19.16 -38.15 -20.93
C ALA A 995 17.73 -38.72 -20.86
N LEU A 996 16.75 -37.90 -20.45
CA LEU A 996 15.33 -38.25 -20.48
C LEU A 996 14.84 -38.47 -21.92
N TYR A 997 15.20 -37.56 -22.85
CA TYR A 997 14.88 -37.69 -24.27
C TYR A 997 15.43 -39.01 -24.84
N TYR A 998 16.72 -39.34 -24.59
CA TYR A 998 17.34 -40.59 -25.00
C TYR A 998 16.65 -41.81 -24.37
N SER A 999 16.30 -41.76 -23.08
CA SER A 999 15.63 -42.86 -22.37
C SER A 999 14.26 -43.22 -23.00
N ILE A 1000 13.48 -42.24 -23.39
CA ILE A 1000 12.13 -42.36 -23.95
C ILE A 1000 12.20 -42.85 -25.42
N TYR A 1001 13.01 -42.17 -26.25
CA TYR A 1001 13.08 -42.48 -27.68
C TYR A 1001 13.80 -43.79 -28.00
N ARG A 1002 14.73 -44.25 -27.15
CA ARG A 1002 15.38 -45.54 -27.31
C ARG A 1002 14.37 -46.70 -27.21
N ARG A 1003 13.39 -46.60 -26.34
CA ARG A 1003 12.32 -47.63 -26.25
C ARG A 1003 11.48 -47.68 -27.53
N LYS A 1004 11.19 -46.51 -28.11
CA LYS A 1004 10.40 -46.41 -29.34
C LYS A 1004 11.14 -46.95 -30.58
N ASP A 1005 12.46 -46.64 -30.69
CA ASP A 1005 13.30 -47.19 -31.79
C ASP A 1005 13.52 -48.72 -31.66
N SER A 1006 13.52 -49.27 -30.45
CA SER A 1006 13.61 -50.74 -30.26
C SER A 1006 12.31 -51.47 -30.58
N SER A 1007 11.13 -50.85 -30.36
CA SER A 1007 9.84 -51.43 -30.73
C SER A 1007 9.61 -51.42 -32.26
N LEU A 1008 10.07 -50.38 -32.96
CA LEU A 1008 10.02 -50.30 -34.44
C LEU A 1008 10.98 -51.25 -35.15
N ARG A 1009 12.01 -51.81 -34.48
CA ARG A 1009 12.90 -52.82 -35.01
C ARG A 1009 12.44 -54.25 -34.67
N SER A 1010 11.41 -54.39 -33.81
CA SER A 1010 10.84 -55.66 -33.43
C SER A 1010 9.51 -55.99 -34.16
N GLU A 1011 8.95 -55.03 -34.91
CA GLU A 1011 7.97 -55.24 -35.95
C GLU A 1011 8.65 -55.33 -37.32
#